data_efaefed2a622b45981c63cf91520dcd9
#
_entry.id   efaefed2a622b45981c63cf91520dcd9
#
_cell.length_a   1.000
_cell.length_b   1.000
_cell.length_c   1.000
_cell.angle_alpha   90.00
_cell.angle_beta   90.00
_cell.angle_gamma   90.00
#
_symmetry.space_group_name_H-M   'P 1'
#
loop_
_entity.id
_entity.type
_entity.pdbx_description
1 polymer ?
#
loop_
_entity_poly.entity_id
_entity_poly.type
_entity_poly.pdbx_seq_one_letter_code
_entity_poly.pdbx_strand_id
1 'polypeptide(L)'
;MKKKIVSAVLAGSMLLSLASCTKTVPTDTETSETSETTTEVTETTLDPDSIMGFNMIDNGDFSNKKAAWNVYLEGGEGLVIVNDKGELEYDCSIVGTKQHANQIYYDGFSIYQDCTYEMQFDAYATVERDIEYRIQINGSDYHAYNSEIIHVTTEMQHFDITFTMEEASDPAPRLCFNLGKFETNDKFKEHSVMFDNFDLRCIDDSGYVNAGKIVYPAINLNQVGYLTKAEKIAVLNGDAIASKASVVDAVSGSTVYEGDVSAAVFNESTGRDEARFDFSSVTTPGEYKVVVGDIESFRFVISDDVYDDAFKASLRMFYLQRCGVELTEDLAGDYAHPECHTSEATIYGTDETIDVSGGWHDAGDYGRYVVSGAKAAADLMLAYSLYPKAFDDNLGIPESGNGVPDVLDEVQFELNWLFKMQNSEGGVYHKVTCTNFPGFVMPEEETEELIVCPVSTTATGDFAAVMAMASKVYEKIDADFAAKCLEAAQKAADYLDTHPDLEGAKNPDGIVTGEYPDIEDADERIWAYAELFKATGDTKYDDAFCALIDGEVPYATDLGWMGVGGYASYAYLSSAVKGKYYDAVLASFMGGLSAIEAAAASDSYNSSLTVYPWGSNMSIANNGMYMLLYDSLNGGNKGDGIAREQLNYLLGTNGVGYCFLTCYGTVSPESPHHRPSQAKGKPVPGMLAGGPNENLEDPYAANVLAEAAPALCYADSDQAFSLNEVTIYWNSPAVFLFAYVESKG
;
A
#
# COMPACT_ATOMS: atom_id res chain seq x y z
N MET A 1 -9.08 46.37 -13.60
CA MET A 1 -10.34 45.64 -13.35
C MET A 1 -10.01 44.16 -13.52
N LYS A 2 -9.51 43.55 -12.49
CA LYS A 2 -9.20 42.12 -12.45
C LYS A 2 -10.28 41.44 -11.60
N LYS A 3 -10.98 40.45 -12.17
CA LYS A 3 -11.97 39.65 -11.47
C LYS A 3 -11.22 38.63 -10.62
N LYS A 4 -11.43 38.69 -9.31
CA LYS A 4 -11.07 37.63 -8.38
C LYS A 4 -12.00 36.44 -8.59
N ILE A 5 -11.43 35.27 -8.91
CA ILE A 5 -12.13 33.99 -8.81
C ILE A 5 -11.72 33.43 -7.44
N VAL A 6 -12.69 33.35 -6.55
CA VAL A 6 -12.57 32.70 -5.25
C VAL A 6 -13.03 31.26 -5.49
N SER A 7 -12.14 30.30 -5.42
CA SER A 7 -12.51 28.87 -5.35
C SER A 7 -12.85 28.54 -3.91
N ALA A 8 -14.14 28.36 -3.66
CA ALA A 8 -14.63 27.79 -2.42
C ALA A 8 -14.76 26.28 -2.61
N VAL A 9 -13.98 25.52 -1.86
CA VAL A 9 -14.20 24.07 -1.70
C VAL A 9 -15.46 23.92 -0.85
N LEU A 10 -16.55 23.46 -1.47
CA LEU A 10 -17.76 23.05 -0.77
C LEU A 10 -17.66 21.55 -0.49
N ALA A 11 -17.44 21.21 0.79
CA ALA A 11 -17.76 19.91 1.31
C ALA A 11 -19.29 19.75 1.30
N GLY A 12 -19.81 18.95 0.38
CA GLY A 12 -21.23 18.66 0.27
C GLY A 12 -21.60 17.42 1.09
N SER A 13 -21.99 17.63 2.35
CA SER A 13 -22.70 16.61 3.12
C SER A 13 -24.12 16.43 2.57
N MET A 14 -24.38 15.28 1.92
CA MET A 14 -25.75 14.86 1.57
C MET A 14 -26.40 14.22 2.80
N LEU A 15 -27.23 14.97 3.46
CA LEU A 15 -28.22 14.45 4.41
C LEU A 15 -29.40 13.87 3.62
N LEU A 16 -29.52 12.54 3.58
CA LEU A 16 -30.75 11.87 3.17
C LEU A 16 -31.73 11.87 4.35
N SER A 17 -32.78 12.68 4.24
CA SER A 17 -33.94 12.64 5.14
C SER A 17 -34.85 11.46 4.79
N LEU A 18 -34.92 10.47 5.65
CA LEU A 18 -35.95 9.43 5.65
C LEU A 18 -37.31 10.03 6.05
N ALA A 19 -38.19 10.21 5.10
CA ALA A 19 -39.59 10.52 5.36
C ALA A 19 -40.39 9.22 5.51
N SER A 20 -40.73 8.91 6.74
CA SER A 20 -41.72 7.87 7.10
C SER A 20 -43.12 8.30 6.66
N CYS A 21 -43.69 7.58 5.68
CA CYS A 21 -45.13 7.67 5.36
C CYS A 21 -45.86 6.45 5.94
N THR A 22 -46.47 6.63 7.08
CA THR A 22 -47.56 5.75 7.58
C THR A 22 -48.81 5.99 6.76
N LYS A 23 -49.29 4.99 6.00
CA LYS A 23 -50.65 4.95 5.45
C LYS A 23 -51.48 3.94 6.23
N THR A 24 -52.49 4.46 6.89
CA THR A 24 -53.64 3.72 7.46
C THR A 24 -54.50 3.10 6.36
N VAL A 25 -54.81 1.83 6.53
CA VAL A 25 -55.78 1.07 5.72
C VAL A 25 -57.14 1.15 6.34
N PRO A 26 -58.22 1.40 5.58
CA PRO A 26 -59.60 1.12 6.03
C PRO A 26 -59.96 -0.31 5.66
N THR A 27 -60.51 -1.02 6.63
CA THR A 27 -61.20 -2.32 6.48
C THR A 27 -62.54 -2.11 5.80
N ASP A 28 -62.82 -2.89 4.77
CA ASP A 28 -64.20 -3.32 4.45
C ASP A 28 -64.19 -4.73 3.90
N THR A 29 -65.03 -5.54 4.52
CA THR A 29 -65.35 -6.93 4.31
C THR A 29 -66.29 -7.10 3.13
N GLU A 30 -65.97 -8.04 2.18
CA GLU A 30 -67.02 -8.83 1.55
C GLU A 30 -66.43 -10.18 1.04
N THR A 31 -67.10 -11.24 1.41
CA THR A 31 -66.86 -12.63 1.12
C THR A 31 -67.27 -13.03 -0.31
N SER A 32 -66.39 -13.80 -1.02
CA SER A 32 -66.87 -14.78 -1.99
C SER A 32 -65.90 -15.96 -2.10
N GLU A 33 -66.40 -17.13 -1.76
CA GLU A 33 -65.72 -18.41 -1.90
C GLU A 33 -65.47 -18.77 -3.37
N THR A 34 -64.22 -19.06 -3.74
CA THR A 34 -63.89 -19.97 -4.83
C THR A 34 -62.71 -20.84 -4.41
N SER A 35 -62.94 -22.14 -4.42
CA SER A 35 -61.96 -23.17 -4.11
C SER A 35 -60.91 -23.22 -5.22
N GLU A 36 -59.67 -22.83 -4.90
CA GLU A 36 -58.51 -23.23 -5.67
C GLU A 36 -57.58 -24.11 -4.79
N THR A 37 -57.18 -25.19 -5.39
CA THR A 37 -56.26 -26.22 -4.82
C THR A 37 -54.90 -25.56 -4.62
N THR A 38 -54.58 -25.21 -3.41
CA THR A 38 -53.22 -24.79 -3.02
C THR A 38 -52.33 -26.00 -3.02
N THR A 39 -51.40 -26.03 -4.00
CA THR A 39 -50.15 -26.79 -3.84
C THR A 39 -49.35 -26.07 -2.76
N GLU A 40 -49.14 -26.66 -1.63
CA GLU A 40 -48.19 -26.17 -0.63
C GLU A 40 -46.79 -26.15 -1.28
N VAL A 41 -46.31 -24.98 -1.64
CA VAL A 41 -44.89 -24.74 -1.77
C VAL A 41 -44.36 -24.66 -0.34
N THR A 42 -43.74 -25.76 0.14
CA THR A 42 -42.89 -25.69 1.31
C THR A 42 -41.81 -24.68 1.05
N GLU A 43 -41.91 -23.49 1.61
CA GLU A 43 -40.76 -22.61 1.82
C GLU A 43 -39.78 -23.41 2.68
N THR A 44 -38.77 -23.97 2.05
CA THR A 44 -37.56 -24.42 2.75
C THR A 44 -36.94 -23.15 3.32
N THR A 45 -37.05 -22.95 4.61
CA THR A 45 -36.21 -21.96 5.32
C THR A 45 -34.79 -22.41 5.07
N LEU A 46 -34.08 -21.63 4.23
CA LEU A 46 -32.62 -21.77 4.03
C LEU A 46 -31.97 -21.74 5.40
N ASP A 47 -31.04 -22.65 5.63
CA ASP A 47 -30.13 -22.59 6.78
C ASP A 47 -29.40 -21.22 6.71
N PRO A 48 -29.42 -20.40 7.76
CA PRO A 48 -28.73 -19.12 7.73
C PRO A 48 -27.22 -19.22 7.51
N ASP A 49 -26.65 -20.42 7.67
CA ASP A 49 -25.23 -20.72 7.41
C ASP A 49 -24.99 -21.36 6.03
N SER A 50 -26.02 -21.55 5.17
CA SER A 50 -25.89 -22.11 3.83
C SER A 50 -25.62 -21.03 2.79
N ILE A 51 -24.68 -21.31 1.89
CA ILE A 51 -24.38 -20.47 0.70
C ILE A 51 -25.06 -20.95 -0.56
N MET A 52 -25.95 -21.94 -0.46
CA MET A 52 -26.72 -22.50 -1.59
C MET A 52 -27.91 -21.62 -2.00
N GLY A 53 -28.30 -21.73 -3.25
CA GLY A 53 -29.63 -21.33 -3.70
C GLY A 53 -29.77 -19.91 -4.25
N PHE A 54 -28.74 -19.07 -4.26
CA PHE A 54 -28.75 -17.75 -4.88
C PHE A 54 -27.72 -17.65 -6.01
N ASN A 55 -28.00 -16.79 -7.00
CA ASN A 55 -27.04 -16.45 -8.03
C ASN A 55 -25.98 -15.51 -7.46
N MET A 56 -24.72 -15.89 -7.57
CA MET A 56 -23.57 -15.08 -7.12
C MET A 56 -23.18 -13.98 -8.09
N ILE A 57 -23.75 -13.98 -9.30
CA ILE A 57 -23.52 -12.95 -10.32
C ILE A 57 -24.63 -11.91 -10.25
N ASP A 58 -24.31 -10.74 -9.73
CA ASP A 58 -25.21 -9.60 -9.82
C ASP A 58 -25.31 -9.11 -11.26
N ASN A 59 -26.54 -8.77 -11.70
CA ASN A 59 -26.76 -8.26 -13.05
C ASN A 59 -26.35 -9.23 -14.18
N GLY A 60 -26.51 -10.53 -13.96
CA GLY A 60 -26.28 -11.57 -14.98
C GLY A 60 -27.26 -11.53 -16.17
N ASP A 61 -28.41 -10.87 -16.01
CA ASP A 61 -29.43 -10.60 -17.02
C ASP A 61 -29.31 -9.20 -17.69
N PHE A 62 -28.28 -8.45 -17.35
CA PHE A 62 -27.97 -7.09 -17.84
C PHE A 62 -29.12 -6.07 -17.73
N SER A 63 -30.09 -6.32 -16.86
CA SER A 63 -31.21 -5.39 -16.57
C SER A 63 -30.75 -4.02 -16.07
N ASN A 64 -29.56 -3.96 -15.42
CA ASN A 64 -28.85 -2.74 -15.05
C ASN A 64 -27.68 -2.42 -16.00
N LYS A 65 -27.87 -2.62 -17.29
CA LYS A 65 -26.84 -2.47 -18.34
C LYS A 65 -25.60 -3.31 -18.01
N LYS A 66 -24.38 -2.75 -18.21
CA LYS A 66 -23.13 -3.45 -17.93
C LYS A 66 -22.59 -3.22 -16.51
N ALA A 67 -23.41 -2.82 -15.55
CA ALA A 67 -22.98 -2.64 -14.17
C ALA A 67 -22.28 -3.91 -13.65
N ALA A 68 -21.16 -3.74 -12.93
CA ALA A 68 -20.26 -4.80 -12.42
C ALA A 68 -19.49 -5.60 -13.48
N TRP A 69 -19.74 -5.43 -14.78
CA TRP A 69 -19.00 -6.08 -15.86
C TRP A 69 -17.94 -5.14 -16.44
N ASN A 70 -16.73 -5.63 -16.57
CA ASN A 70 -15.56 -4.88 -16.98
C ASN A 70 -14.89 -5.50 -18.21
N VAL A 71 -13.95 -4.76 -18.80
CA VAL A 71 -13.14 -5.21 -19.94
C VAL A 71 -11.66 -4.98 -19.64
N TYR A 72 -10.81 -5.93 -20.04
CA TYR A 72 -9.37 -5.79 -20.09
C TYR A 72 -8.88 -5.98 -21.52
N LEU A 73 -7.96 -5.12 -21.98
CA LEU A 73 -7.41 -5.12 -23.34
C LEU A 73 -5.88 -5.07 -23.26
N GLU A 74 -5.22 -6.03 -23.94
CA GLU A 74 -3.76 -6.11 -24.05
C GLU A 74 -3.35 -6.44 -25.48
N GLY A 75 -3.13 -5.41 -26.29
CA GLY A 75 -2.83 -5.57 -27.71
C GLY A 75 -4.01 -6.07 -28.57
N GLY A 76 -5.18 -6.16 -27.98
CA GLY A 76 -6.48 -6.30 -28.64
C GLY A 76 -7.26 -5.00 -28.61
N GLU A 77 -8.34 -4.90 -29.40
CA GLU A 77 -9.24 -3.75 -29.38
C GLU A 77 -10.69 -4.24 -29.44
N GLY A 78 -11.56 -3.65 -28.64
CA GLY A 78 -12.99 -3.94 -28.62
C GLY A 78 -13.77 -3.06 -27.66
N LEU A 79 -15.09 -3.18 -27.73
CA LEU A 79 -16.02 -2.39 -26.92
C LEU A 79 -17.09 -3.29 -26.30
N VAL A 80 -17.34 -3.11 -25.01
CA VAL A 80 -18.44 -3.78 -24.30
C VAL A 80 -19.63 -2.85 -24.20
N ILE A 81 -20.76 -3.31 -24.71
CA ILE A 81 -22.06 -2.61 -24.62
C ILE A 81 -23.15 -3.59 -24.17
N VAL A 82 -24.31 -3.09 -23.78
CA VAL A 82 -25.55 -3.86 -23.75
C VAL A 82 -26.38 -3.46 -24.96
N ASN A 83 -26.66 -4.42 -25.81
CA ASN A 83 -27.34 -4.18 -27.10
C ASN A 83 -28.86 -3.95 -26.94
N ASP A 84 -29.55 -3.69 -28.03
CA ASP A 84 -31.01 -3.40 -28.03
C ASP A 84 -31.88 -4.60 -27.58
N LYS A 85 -31.29 -5.80 -27.49
CA LYS A 85 -31.99 -7.00 -27.01
C LYS A 85 -31.80 -7.19 -25.49
N GLY A 86 -30.92 -6.42 -24.86
CA GLY A 86 -30.56 -6.56 -23.47
C GLY A 86 -29.36 -7.49 -23.20
N GLU A 87 -28.69 -8.00 -24.24
CA GLU A 87 -27.54 -8.90 -24.15
C GLU A 87 -26.25 -8.11 -24.01
N LEU A 88 -25.26 -8.64 -23.24
CA LEU A 88 -23.89 -8.09 -23.22
C LEU A 88 -23.23 -8.43 -24.54
N GLU A 89 -22.82 -7.43 -25.29
CA GLU A 89 -22.14 -7.54 -26.57
C GLU A 89 -20.71 -7.04 -26.45
N TYR A 90 -19.75 -7.91 -26.74
CA TYR A 90 -18.36 -7.54 -26.95
C TYR A 90 -18.11 -7.41 -28.46
N ASP A 91 -17.94 -6.18 -28.93
CA ASP A 91 -17.64 -5.86 -30.33
C ASP A 91 -16.13 -5.76 -30.53
N CYS A 92 -15.54 -6.80 -31.14
CA CYS A 92 -14.11 -6.97 -31.32
C CYS A 92 -13.64 -6.38 -32.65
N SER A 93 -12.78 -5.37 -32.61
CA SER A 93 -12.13 -4.79 -33.80
C SER A 93 -10.73 -5.37 -34.06
N ILE A 94 -9.97 -5.69 -33.02
CA ILE A 94 -8.65 -6.36 -33.10
C ILE A 94 -8.61 -7.51 -32.10
N VAL A 95 -8.32 -8.72 -32.60
CA VAL A 95 -8.27 -9.94 -31.77
C VAL A 95 -7.04 -9.98 -30.85
N GLY A 96 -5.96 -9.28 -31.22
CA GLY A 96 -4.67 -9.36 -30.52
C GLY A 96 -3.86 -10.60 -30.88
N THR A 97 -2.82 -10.89 -30.08
CA THR A 97 -1.89 -11.99 -30.33
C THR A 97 -1.95 -13.10 -29.28
N LYS A 98 -2.58 -12.82 -28.14
CA LYS A 98 -2.77 -13.74 -27.00
C LYS A 98 -4.24 -14.07 -26.78
N GLN A 99 -4.57 -15.15 -26.08
CA GLN A 99 -5.96 -15.50 -25.72
C GLN A 99 -6.61 -14.42 -24.85
N HIS A 100 -5.90 -13.90 -23.88
CA HIS A 100 -6.32 -12.85 -22.95
C HIS A 100 -6.16 -11.42 -23.50
N ALA A 101 -5.75 -11.24 -24.77
CA ALA A 101 -5.64 -9.92 -25.38
C ALA A 101 -6.94 -9.09 -25.34
N ASN A 102 -8.06 -9.76 -25.21
CA ASN A 102 -9.38 -9.20 -24.98
C ASN A 102 -10.08 -10.04 -23.93
N GLN A 103 -10.49 -9.43 -22.82
CA GLN A 103 -11.25 -10.11 -21.78
C GLN A 103 -12.49 -9.31 -21.40
N ILE A 104 -13.59 -10.00 -21.10
CA ILE A 104 -14.67 -9.48 -20.26
C ILE A 104 -14.58 -10.20 -18.92
N TYR A 105 -14.85 -9.50 -17.82
CA TYR A 105 -14.77 -10.10 -16.50
C TYR A 105 -15.75 -9.51 -15.50
N TYR A 106 -16.01 -10.31 -14.46
CA TYR A 106 -16.85 -9.99 -13.32
C TYR A 106 -16.10 -10.36 -12.02
N ASP A 107 -16.11 -9.45 -11.07
CA ASP A 107 -15.57 -9.60 -9.71
C ASP A 107 -16.71 -9.44 -8.69
N GLY A 108 -16.50 -9.82 -7.44
CA GLY A 108 -17.47 -9.56 -6.36
C GLY A 108 -18.26 -10.78 -5.89
N PHE A 109 -17.69 -11.98 -6.01
CA PHE A 109 -18.21 -13.20 -5.43
C PHE A 109 -17.11 -13.93 -4.66
N SER A 110 -17.46 -15.03 -3.96
CA SER A 110 -16.49 -15.87 -3.24
C SER A 110 -16.72 -17.34 -3.59
N ILE A 111 -15.64 -18.12 -3.61
CA ILE A 111 -15.71 -19.58 -3.75
C ILE A 111 -14.98 -20.26 -2.58
N TYR A 112 -15.52 -21.37 -2.12
CA TYR A 112 -15.06 -22.04 -0.90
C TYR A 112 -14.56 -23.45 -1.21
N GLN A 113 -13.47 -23.84 -0.56
CA GLN A 113 -12.88 -25.17 -0.70
C GLN A 113 -13.90 -26.27 -0.45
N ASP A 114 -13.82 -27.36 -1.22
CA ASP A 114 -14.67 -28.53 -1.17
C ASP A 114 -16.17 -28.27 -1.44
N CYS A 115 -16.52 -27.05 -1.91
CA CYS A 115 -17.86 -26.73 -2.39
C CYS A 115 -17.96 -26.96 -3.90
N THR A 116 -19.15 -27.34 -4.39
CA THR A 116 -19.39 -27.54 -5.81
C THR A 116 -20.29 -26.46 -6.35
N TYR A 117 -19.93 -25.94 -7.52
CA TYR A 117 -20.58 -24.81 -8.19
C TYR A 117 -21.09 -25.21 -9.57
N GLU A 118 -22.20 -24.59 -9.99
CA GLU A 118 -22.76 -24.65 -11.33
C GLU A 118 -22.75 -23.25 -11.93
N MET A 119 -22.07 -23.09 -13.07
CA MET A 119 -22.02 -21.86 -13.85
C MET A 119 -22.83 -22.04 -15.11
N GLN A 120 -23.89 -21.24 -15.30
CA GLN A 120 -24.72 -21.23 -16.48
C GLN A 120 -24.68 -19.89 -17.19
N PHE A 121 -24.73 -19.89 -18.52
CA PHE A 121 -24.87 -18.70 -19.34
C PHE A 121 -25.27 -19.04 -20.76
N ASP A 122 -25.81 -18.04 -21.47
CA ASP A 122 -26.11 -18.15 -22.88
C ASP A 122 -25.10 -17.35 -23.70
N ALA A 123 -24.64 -17.89 -24.84
CA ALA A 123 -23.72 -17.17 -25.71
C ALA A 123 -23.91 -17.53 -27.19
N TYR A 124 -23.59 -16.56 -28.06
CA TYR A 124 -23.43 -16.73 -29.50
C TYR A 124 -22.50 -15.66 -30.06
N ALA A 125 -22.02 -15.85 -31.30
CA ALA A 125 -21.17 -14.89 -31.96
C ALA A 125 -21.59 -14.58 -33.38
N THR A 126 -21.18 -13.48 -33.96
CA THR A 126 -21.44 -13.17 -35.37
C THR A 126 -20.60 -14.03 -36.32
N VAL A 127 -19.59 -14.70 -35.82
CA VAL A 127 -18.72 -15.66 -36.52
C VAL A 127 -18.38 -16.79 -35.54
N GLU A 128 -18.47 -18.05 -35.97
CA GLU A 128 -18.06 -19.21 -35.14
C GLU A 128 -16.63 -19.06 -34.66
N ARG A 129 -16.41 -19.22 -33.34
CA ARG A 129 -15.09 -19.06 -32.73
C ARG A 129 -14.97 -19.84 -31.42
N ASP A 130 -13.71 -20.08 -31.02
CA ASP A 130 -13.40 -20.51 -29.67
C ASP A 130 -13.20 -19.29 -28.76
N ILE A 131 -13.60 -19.45 -27.49
CA ILE A 131 -13.34 -18.55 -26.38
C ILE A 131 -12.95 -19.39 -25.18
N GLU A 132 -12.33 -18.79 -24.17
CA GLU A 132 -12.02 -19.50 -22.93
C GLU A 132 -12.82 -18.88 -21.78
N TYR A 133 -13.55 -19.72 -21.07
CA TYR A 133 -14.16 -19.43 -19.78
C TYR A 133 -13.16 -19.72 -18.66
N ARG A 134 -13.09 -18.88 -17.63
CA ARG A 134 -12.23 -19.09 -16.47
C ARG A 134 -12.87 -18.55 -15.19
N ILE A 135 -12.74 -19.29 -14.08
CA ILE A 135 -12.79 -18.77 -12.72
C ILE A 135 -11.36 -18.88 -12.18
N GLN A 136 -10.77 -17.77 -11.78
CA GLN A 136 -9.35 -17.67 -11.48
C GLN A 136 -9.10 -16.76 -10.28
N ILE A 137 -7.88 -16.84 -9.73
CA ILE A 137 -7.40 -15.86 -8.79
C ILE A 137 -7.40 -14.46 -9.43
N ASN A 138 -7.81 -13.44 -8.67
CA ASN A 138 -7.87 -12.07 -9.17
C ASN A 138 -6.57 -11.33 -8.83
N GLY A 139 -5.55 -11.55 -9.60
CA GLY A 139 -4.20 -11.05 -9.37
C GLY A 139 -3.16 -12.16 -9.40
N SER A 140 -1.98 -11.90 -8.87
CA SER A 140 -0.87 -12.86 -8.82
C SER A 140 -0.51 -13.40 -10.22
N ASP A 141 -0.49 -14.73 -10.37
CA ASP A 141 -0.22 -15.43 -11.64
C ASP A 141 -1.50 -15.69 -12.46
N TYR A 142 -2.67 -15.20 -12.00
CA TYR A 142 -3.98 -15.45 -12.61
C TYR A 142 -4.28 -16.94 -12.79
N HIS A 143 -3.84 -17.76 -11.83
CA HIS A 143 -4.10 -19.19 -11.78
C HIS A 143 -5.60 -19.49 -11.88
N ALA A 144 -5.98 -20.47 -12.72
CA ALA A 144 -7.38 -20.82 -12.91
C ALA A 144 -7.78 -21.98 -12.00
N TYR A 145 -8.75 -21.77 -11.14
CA TYR A 145 -9.43 -22.79 -10.36
C TYR A 145 -10.27 -23.72 -11.25
N ASN A 146 -10.87 -23.14 -12.28
CA ASN A 146 -11.59 -23.86 -13.32
C ASN A 146 -11.50 -23.09 -14.65
N SER A 147 -11.22 -23.80 -15.74
CA SER A 147 -11.20 -23.21 -17.08
C SER A 147 -11.56 -24.21 -18.16
N GLU A 148 -12.22 -23.73 -19.23
CA GLU A 148 -12.58 -24.53 -20.38
C GLU A 148 -12.54 -23.68 -21.65
N ILE A 149 -11.99 -24.22 -22.76
CA ILE A 149 -12.13 -23.64 -24.10
C ILE A 149 -13.45 -24.11 -24.67
N ILE A 150 -14.36 -23.20 -24.94
CA ILE A 150 -15.69 -23.48 -25.47
C ILE A 150 -15.82 -22.94 -26.89
N HIS A 151 -16.57 -23.68 -27.73
CA HIS A 151 -16.87 -23.29 -29.11
C HIS A 151 -18.20 -22.58 -29.19
N VAL A 152 -18.17 -21.30 -29.60
CA VAL A 152 -19.36 -20.46 -29.75
C VAL A 152 -19.73 -20.36 -31.22
N THR A 153 -20.98 -20.71 -31.54
CA THR A 153 -21.55 -20.68 -32.89
C THR A 153 -22.31 -19.39 -33.19
N THR A 154 -22.91 -19.30 -34.38
CA THR A 154 -23.74 -18.15 -34.76
C THR A 154 -25.20 -18.27 -34.27
N GLU A 155 -25.53 -19.37 -33.62
CA GLU A 155 -26.84 -19.59 -33.01
C GLU A 155 -26.68 -19.56 -31.49
N MET A 156 -27.67 -19.07 -30.75
CA MET A 156 -27.68 -19.05 -29.29
C MET A 156 -27.47 -20.47 -28.73
N GLN A 157 -26.48 -20.58 -27.86
CA GLN A 157 -26.14 -21.81 -27.14
C GLN A 157 -26.23 -21.55 -25.64
N HIS A 158 -26.73 -22.55 -24.90
CA HIS A 158 -26.71 -22.57 -23.46
C HIS A 158 -25.52 -23.42 -23.00
N PHE A 159 -24.72 -22.87 -22.06
CA PHE A 159 -23.59 -23.53 -21.44
C PHE A 159 -23.91 -23.81 -19.97
N ASP A 160 -23.51 -24.98 -19.50
CA ASP A 160 -23.73 -25.47 -18.14
C ASP A 160 -22.44 -26.17 -17.70
N ILE A 161 -21.69 -25.56 -16.78
CA ILE A 161 -20.35 -25.97 -16.35
C ILE A 161 -20.39 -26.22 -14.85
N THR A 162 -20.13 -27.44 -14.42
CA THR A 162 -20.05 -27.81 -13.01
C THR A 162 -18.59 -28.03 -12.62
N PHE A 163 -18.15 -27.47 -11.48
CA PHE A 163 -16.83 -27.69 -10.92
C PHE A 163 -16.85 -27.72 -9.40
N THR A 164 -15.88 -28.42 -8.80
CA THR A 164 -15.63 -28.39 -7.35
C THR A 164 -14.36 -27.58 -7.09
N MET A 165 -14.39 -26.69 -6.11
CA MET A 165 -13.23 -25.92 -5.69
C MET A 165 -12.31 -26.82 -4.85
N GLU A 166 -11.26 -27.38 -5.47
CA GLU A 166 -10.33 -28.31 -4.80
C GLU A 166 -9.24 -27.59 -4.01
N GLU A 167 -9.04 -26.31 -4.27
CA GLU A 167 -8.02 -25.47 -3.65
C GLU A 167 -8.57 -24.69 -2.45
N ALA A 168 -7.71 -23.91 -1.78
CA ALA A 168 -8.13 -23.08 -0.66
C ALA A 168 -9.21 -22.07 -1.09
N SER A 169 -10.12 -21.75 -0.16
CA SER A 169 -11.19 -20.78 -0.41
C SER A 169 -10.63 -19.43 -0.90
N ASP A 170 -11.25 -18.90 -1.94
CA ASP A 170 -10.94 -17.56 -2.45
C ASP A 170 -12.14 -16.63 -2.22
N PRO A 171 -12.01 -15.58 -1.40
CA PRO A 171 -13.08 -14.63 -1.14
C PRO A 171 -13.29 -13.61 -2.26
N ALA A 172 -12.40 -13.52 -3.25
CA ALA A 172 -12.46 -12.52 -4.32
C ALA A 172 -11.97 -13.04 -5.68
N PRO A 173 -12.41 -14.22 -6.15
CA PRO A 173 -12.02 -14.73 -7.44
C PRO A 173 -12.59 -13.86 -8.58
N ARG A 174 -12.05 -14.04 -9.77
CA ARG A 174 -12.54 -13.42 -11.01
C ARG A 174 -13.18 -14.47 -11.92
N LEU A 175 -14.39 -14.18 -12.39
CA LEU A 175 -14.96 -14.83 -13.58
C LEU A 175 -14.50 -14.05 -14.80
N CYS A 176 -13.81 -14.68 -15.76
CA CYS A 176 -13.47 -14.01 -17.01
C CYS A 176 -13.65 -14.90 -18.24
N PHE A 177 -13.80 -14.22 -19.38
CA PHE A 177 -13.84 -14.82 -20.69
C PHE A 177 -12.73 -14.23 -21.56
N ASN A 178 -11.77 -15.07 -21.96
CA ASN A 178 -10.74 -14.70 -22.90
C ASN A 178 -11.31 -14.73 -24.32
N LEU A 179 -11.32 -13.58 -24.98
CA LEU A 179 -11.91 -13.35 -26.28
C LEU A 179 -10.86 -12.97 -27.34
N GLY A 180 -9.58 -13.10 -27.02
CA GLY A 180 -8.47 -12.79 -27.88
C GLY A 180 -8.22 -13.87 -28.95
N LYS A 181 -6.93 -14.19 -29.20
CA LYS A 181 -6.50 -15.07 -30.28
C LYS A 181 -6.57 -16.54 -29.90
N PHE A 182 -7.31 -17.32 -30.67
CA PHE A 182 -7.31 -18.78 -30.68
C PHE A 182 -6.92 -19.28 -32.08
N GLU A 183 -6.48 -20.53 -32.21
CA GLU A 183 -6.06 -21.10 -33.52
C GLU A 183 -7.15 -21.01 -34.59
N THR A 184 -8.41 -21.12 -34.18
CA THR A 184 -9.58 -21.10 -35.05
C THR A 184 -9.95 -19.70 -35.56
N ASN A 185 -9.55 -18.62 -34.90
CA ASN A 185 -9.97 -17.25 -35.21
C ASN A 185 -8.87 -16.33 -35.76
N ASP A 186 -7.75 -16.86 -36.22
CA ASP A 186 -6.61 -16.11 -36.77
C ASP A 186 -6.97 -15.19 -37.98
N LYS A 187 -8.15 -15.32 -38.56
CA LYS A 187 -8.54 -14.62 -39.79
C LYS A 187 -9.66 -13.62 -39.56
N PHE A 188 -10.18 -13.50 -38.35
CA PHE A 188 -11.30 -12.61 -38.08
C PHE A 188 -10.83 -11.17 -37.99
N LYS A 189 -11.58 -10.27 -38.64
CA LYS A 189 -11.31 -8.83 -38.60
C LYS A 189 -12.17 -8.17 -37.53
N GLU A 190 -13.44 -8.07 -37.83
CA GLU A 190 -14.44 -7.46 -36.93
C GLU A 190 -15.55 -8.49 -36.70
N HIS A 191 -15.94 -8.68 -35.45
CA HIS A 191 -17.01 -9.60 -35.07
C HIS A 191 -17.46 -9.28 -33.65
N SER A 192 -18.67 -9.73 -33.28
CA SER A 192 -19.17 -9.56 -31.92
C SER A 192 -19.42 -10.93 -31.28
N VAL A 193 -19.25 -10.99 -29.96
CA VAL A 193 -19.69 -12.11 -29.11
C VAL A 193 -20.75 -11.58 -28.15
N MET A 194 -21.88 -12.25 -28.06
CA MET A 194 -23.01 -11.89 -27.23
C MET A 194 -23.15 -12.90 -26.09
N PHE A 195 -23.48 -12.38 -24.91
CA PHE A 195 -23.72 -13.16 -23.70
C PHE A 195 -25.00 -12.71 -23.00
N ASP A 196 -25.66 -13.66 -22.32
CA ASP A 196 -26.85 -13.39 -21.52
C ASP A 196 -27.01 -14.45 -20.42
N ASN A 197 -27.88 -14.17 -19.44
CA ASN A 197 -28.35 -15.11 -18.43
C ASN A 197 -27.25 -15.78 -17.59
N PHE A 198 -26.29 -15.01 -17.13
CA PHE A 198 -25.25 -15.54 -16.24
C PHE A 198 -25.83 -15.92 -14.88
N ASP A 199 -25.57 -17.16 -14.47
CA ASP A 199 -25.98 -17.70 -13.18
C ASP A 199 -24.89 -18.60 -12.61
N LEU A 200 -24.25 -18.19 -11.51
CA LEU A 200 -23.28 -18.96 -10.76
C LEU A 200 -23.86 -19.29 -9.40
N ARG A 201 -24.03 -20.56 -9.08
CA ARG A 201 -24.57 -21.02 -7.80
C ARG A 201 -23.71 -22.07 -7.15
N CYS A 202 -23.62 -22.03 -5.84
CA CYS A 202 -23.20 -23.19 -5.06
C CYS A 202 -24.33 -24.22 -5.06
N ILE A 203 -24.04 -25.45 -5.51
CA ILE A 203 -24.99 -26.58 -5.57
C ILE A 203 -24.69 -27.67 -4.54
N ASP A 204 -23.51 -27.65 -3.93
CA ASP A 204 -23.13 -28.47 -2.78
C ASP A 204 -22.20 -27.65 -1.89
N ASP A 205 -22.66 -27.26 -0.71
CA ASP A 205 -21.92 -26.49 0.28
C ASP A 205 -21.43 -27.35 1.47
N SER A 206 -21.33 -28.64 1.28
CA SER A 206 -20.88 -29.58 2.34
C SER A 206 -19.44 -29.32 2.80
N GLY A 207 -18.63 -28.67 1.99
CA GLY A 207 -17.30 -28.17 2.32
C GLY A 207 -17.27 -26.79 2.97
N TYR A 208 -18.41 -26.07 2.98
CA TYR A 208 -18.44 -24.71 3.47
C TYR A 208 -18.17 -24.64 4.97
N VAL A 209 -17.13 -23.93 5.32
CA VAL A 209 -16.83 -23.55 6.70
C VAL A 209 -16.99 -22.04 6.79
N ASN A 210 -18.02 -21.60 7.52
CA ASN A 210 -18.14 -20.19 7.84
C ASN A 210 -16.95 -19.80 8.71
N ALA A 211 -15.98 -19.10 8.15
CA ALA A 211 -14.77 -18.66 8.85
C ALA A 211 -15.08 -17.72 10.02
N GLY A 212 -16.35 -17.31 10.18
CA GLY A 212 -16.77 -16.39 11.22
C GLY A 212 -16.29 -14.94 10.96
N LYS A 213 -16.62 -14.07 11.91
CA LYS A 213 -16.08 -12.70 11.89
C LYS A 213 -14.60 -12.71 12.22
N ILE A 214 -13.84 -11.80 11.60
CA ILE A 214 -12.45 -11.54 11.98
C ILE A 214 -12.40 -11.29 13.49
N VAL A 215 -11.60 -12.06 14.20
CA VAL A 215 -11.44 -11.96 15.65
C VAL A 215 -10.18 -11.15 15.94
N TYR A 216 -10.37 -9.99 16.52
CA TYR A 216 -9.27 -9.12 16.93
C TYR A 216 -8.84 -9.45 18.36
N PRO A 217 -7.54 -9.34 18.71
CA PRO A 217 -7.07 -9.52 20.09
C PRO A 217 -7.77 -8.53 21.04
N ALA A 218 -8.11 -9.02 22.23
CA ALA A 218 -8.73 -8.19 23.25
C ALA A 218 -7.73 -7.32 24.04
N ILE A 219 -6.42 -7.66 23.95
CA ILE A 219 -5.30 -6.92 24.56
C ILE A 219 -4.25 -6.67 23.50
N ASN A 220 -4.07 -5.42 23.12
CA ASN A 220 -3.16 -5.00 22.07
C ASN A 220 -1.96 -4.24 22.68
N LEU A 221 -0.76 -4.65 22.29
CA LEU A 221 0.49 -4.08 22.79
C LEU A 221 1.62 -4.31 21.76
N ASN A 222 2.77 -3.64 21.96
CA ASN A 222 3.94 -3.89 21.13
C ASN A 222 4.46 -5.32 21.36
N GLN A 223 4.34 -6.15 20.33
CA GLN A 223 4.66 -7.59 20.39
C GLN A 223 6.17 -7.86 20.30
N VAL A 224 6.96 -6.93 19.79
CA VAL A 224 8.42 -7.01 19.82
C VAL A 224 8.90 -6.73 21.25
N GLY A 225 8.43 -5.64 21.84
CA GLY A 225 8.70 -5.33 23.24
C GLY A 225 8.96 -3.86 23.51
N TYR A 226 9.61 -3.60 24.65
CA TYR A 226 9.82 -2.25 25.16
C TYR A 226 11.21 -2.08 25.77
N LEU A 227 11.82 -0.91 25.60
CA LEU A 227 12.99 -0.52 26.37
C LEU A 227 12.67 -0.49 27.86
N THR A 228 13.65 -0.80 28.71
CA THR A 228 13.45 -0.92 30.17
C THR A 228 12.80 0.32 30.79
N LYS A 229 13.15 1.52 30.34
CA LYS A 229 12.74 2.81 30.90
C LYS A 229 11.66 3.52 30.05
N ALA A 230 11.24 2.91 28.94
CA ALA A 230 10.21 3.50 28.09
C ALA A 230 8.83 3.44 28.78
N GLU A 231 7.92 4.30 28.34
CA GLU A 231 6.50 4.15 28.60
C GLU A 231 6.00 2.83 27.98
N LYS A 232 5.10 2.13 28.67
CA LYS A 232 4.57 0.83 28.27
C LYS A 232 3.08 0.80 28.50
N ILE A 233 2.34 0.82 27.40
CA ILE A 233 0.87 0.84 27.41
C ILE A 233 0.34 -0.39 26.67
N ALA A 234 -0.65 -1.03 27.28
CA ALA A 234 -1.53 -1.97 26.58
C ALA A 234 -2.91 -1.35 26.41
N VAL A 235 -3.55 -1.60 25.26
CA VAL A 235 -4.93 -1.20 24.99
C VAL A 235 -5.82 -2.41 25.12
N LEU A 236 -6.87 -2.29 25.93
CA LEU A 236 -7.82 -3.34 26.27
C LEU A 236 -9.15 -3.03 25.61
N ASN A 237 -9.78 -4.03 25.00
CA ASN A 237 -11.09 -3.91 24.38
C ASN A 237 -12.00 -5.09 24.73
N GLY A 238 -13.28 -4.97 24.46
CA GLY A 238 -14.25 -6.04 24.68
C GLY A 238 -14.23 -6.61 26.09
N ASP A 239 -14.12 -7.91 26.22
CA ASP A 239 -14.13 -8.63 27.50
C ASP A 239 -12.87 -8.41 28.36
N ALA A 240 -11.82 -7.82 27.80
CA ALA A 240 -10.62 -7.45 28.55
C ALA A 240 -10.76 -6.11 29.31
N ILE A 241 -11.84 -5.35 29.12
CA ILE A 241 -12.07 -4.11 29.85
C ILE A 241 -12.45 -4.45 31.30
N ALA A 242 -11.54 -4.16 32.24
CA ALA A 242 -11.71 -4.41 33.66
C ALA A 242 -11.16 -3.22 34.48
N SER A 243 -11.34 -3.25 35.78
CA SER A 243 -10.79 -2.20 36.66
C SER A 243 -9.28 -2.35 36.92
N LYS A 244 -8.73 -3.56 36.72
CA LYS A 244 -7.33 -3.90 36.93
C LYS A 244 -6.85 -4.88 35.89
N ALA A 245 -5.54 -4.78 35.58
CA ALA A 245 -4.80 -5.76 34.80
C ALA A 245 -3.46 -6.09 35.50
N SER A 246 -2.86 -7.20 35.12
CA SER A 246 -1.59 -7.68 35.68
C SER A 246 -0.56 -7.88 34.60
N VAL A 247 0.72 -7.63 34.91
CA VAL A 247 1.86 -8.10 34.13
C VAL A 247 2.37 -9.37 34.79
N VAL A 248 2.51 -10.41 34.01
CA VAL A 248 2.94 -11.74 34.45
C VAL A 248 4.22 -12.11 33.72
N ASP A 249 5.22 -12.57 34.49
CA ASP A 249 6.43 -13.18 33.92
C ASP A 249 6.06 -14.43 33.13
N ALA A 250 6.35 -14.45 31.84
CA ALA A 250 5.87 -15.49 30.92
C ALA A 250 6.53 -16.86 31.14
N VAL A 251 7.67 -16.90 31.85
CA VAL A 251 8.43 -18.12 32.14
C VAL A 251 7.98 -18.74 33.47
N SER A 252 7.90 -17.91 34.52
CA SER A 252 7.54 -18.42 35.87
C SER A 252 6.05 -18.42 36.15
N GLY A 253 5.24 -17.69 35.39
CA GLY A 253 3.82 -17.48 35.65
C GLY A 253 3.51 -16.57 36.84
N SER A 254 4.53 -15.87 37.38
CA SER A 254 4.38 -15.01 38.55
C SER A 254 3.92 -13.61 38.16
N THR A 255 2.91 -13.06 38.87
CA THR A 255 2.53 -11.67 38.72
C THR A 255 3.65 -10.78 39.23
N VAL A 256 4.19 -9.90 38.38
CA VAL A 256 5.25 -8.93 38.70
C VAL A 256 4.69 -7.53 38.95
N TYR A 257 3.53 -7.22 38.41
CA TYR A 257 2.85 -5.94 38.59
C TYR A 257 1.32 -6.11 38.47
N GLU A 258 0.57 -5.37 39.26
CA GLU A 258 -0.88 -5.20 39.13
C GLU A 258 -1.18 -3.70 39.23
N GLY A 259 -1.94 -3.17 38.27
CA GLY A 259 -2.30 -1.75 38.19
C GLY A 259 -3.74 -1.52 37.82
N ASP A 260 -4.15 -0.27 37.95
CA ASP A 260 -5.48 0.18 37.57
C ASP A 260 -5.56 0.39 36.04
N VAL A 261 -6.69 0.03 35.45
CA VAL A 261 -7.02 0.29 34.04
C VAL A 261 -7.79 1.59 33.97
N SER A 262 -7.56 2.40 32.92
CA SER A 262 -8.31 3.64 32.71
C SER A 262 -9.82 3.39 32.53
N ALA A 263 -10.62 4.43 32.65
CA ALA A 263 -12.01 4.35 32.16
C ALA A 263 -12.02 4.07 30.66
N ALA A 264 -12.96 3.24 30.23
CA ALA A 264 -13.16 2.96 28.80
C ALA A 264 -13.66 4.23 28.09
N VAL A 265 -13.18 4.43 26.86
CA VAL A 265 -13.55 5.50 25.95
C VAL A 265 -13.89 4.89 24.60
N PHE A 266 -14.95 5.34 23.97
CA PHE A 266 -15.29 4.91 22.63
C PHE A 266 -14.29 5.50 21.62
N ASN A 267 -13.70 4.63 20.80
CA ASN A 267 -12.78 5.00 19.74
C ASN A 267 -13.50 4.89 18.39
N GLU A 268 -13.69 6.02 17.70
CA GLU A 268 -14.41 6.07 16.43
C GLU A 268 -13.64 5.34 15.31
N SER A 269 -12.31 5.32 15.36
CA SER A 269 -11.46 4.65 14.34
C SER A 269 -11.61 3.13 14.36
N THR A 270 -11.88 2.54 15.53
CA THR A 270 -12.07 1.08 15.68
C THR A 270 -13.53 0.68 15.92
N GLY A 271 -14.42 1.66 16.17
CA GLY A 271 -15.83 1.42 16.48
C GLY A 271 -16.07 0.67 17.79
N ARG A 272 -15.14 0.73 18.76
CA ARG A 272 -15.16 -0.02 20.01
C ARG A 272 -14.91 0.85 21.23
N ASP A 273 -15.40 0.40 22.40
CA ASP A 273 -14.92 0.91 23.69
C ASP A 273 -13.53 0.32 23.99
N GLU A 274 -12.61 1.17 24.42
CA GLU A 274 -11.22 0.82 24.70
C GLU A 274 -10.72 1.46 25.98
N ALA A 275 -9.83 0.78 26.70
CA ALA A 275 -9.22 1.26 27.93
C ALA A 275 -7.71 1.04 27.90
N ARG A 276 -6.96 1.89 28.61
CA ARG A 276 -5.49 1.83 28.65
C ARG A 276 -5.01 1.26 29.97
N PHE A 277 -3.99 0.41 29.90
CA PHE A 277 -3.29 -0.12 31.04
C PHE A 277 -1.82 0.27 30.98
N ASP A 278 -1.40 1.13 31.92
CA ASP A 278 -0.03 1.59 32.07
C ASP A 278 0.76 0.65 32.98
N PHE A 279 1.80 0.02 32.44
CA PHE A 279 2.73 -0.82 33.17
C PHE A 279 4.18 -0.35 33.04
N SER A 280 4.40 0.94 32.79
CA SER A 280 5.74 1.56 32.62
C SER A 280 6.67 1.35 33.82
N SER A 281 6.09 1.11 35.01
CA SER A 281 6.86 0.79 36.21
C SER A 281 7.58 -0.57 36.20
N VAL A 282 7.22 -1.47 35.25
CA VAL A 282 7.93 -2.74 35.02
C VAL A 282 9.17 -2.46 34.22
N THR A 283 10.33 -2.41 34.86
CA THR A 283 11.63 -2.04 34.26
C THR A 283 12.64 -3.18 34.26
N THR A 284 12.32 -4.31 34.85
CA THR A 284 13.21 -5.48 34.90
C THR A 284 13.24 -6.15 33.53
N PRO A 285 14.43 -6.43 32.95
CA PRO A 285 14.51 -7.21 31.71
C PRO A 285 13.89 -8.60 31.88
N GLY A 286 13.14 -9.07 30.84
CA GLY A 286 12.51 -10.37 30.86
C GLY A 286 11.43 -10.49 29.79
N GLU A 287 10.78 -11.67 29.76
CA GLU A 287 9.65 -11.97 28.86
C GLU A 287 8.34 -11.95 29.67
N TYR A 288 7.36 -11.23 29.17
CA TYR A 288 6.14 -10.91 29.90
C TYR A 288 4.89 -11.09 29.04
N LYS A 289 3.71 -11.09 29.70
CA LYS A 289 2.39 -10.92 29.12
C LYS A 289 1.51 -10.07 30.03
N VAL A 290 0.52 -9.39 29.46
CA VAL A 290 -0.55 -8.74 30.19
C VAL A 290 -1.70 -9.71 30.34
N VAL A 291 -2.32 -9.75 31.54
CA VAL A 291 -3.40 -10.67 31.89
C VAL A 291 -4.56 -9.93 32.54
N VAL A 292 -5.79 -10.18 32.06
CA VAL A 292 -7.03 -9.69 32.62
C VAL A 292 -7.99 -10.86 32.77
N GLY A 293 -8.22 -11.32 34.01
CA GLY A 293 -9.00 -12.55 34.25
C GLY A 293 -8.34 -13.77 33.58
N ASP A 294 -9.05 -14.40 32.65
CA ASP A 294 -8.55 -15.53 31.86
C ASP A 294 -8.03 -15.11 30.47
N ILE A 295 -8.05 -13.79 30.16
CA ILE A 295 -7.60 -13.25 28.87
C ILE A 295 -6.12 -12.86 29.00
N GLU A 296 -5.32 -13.32 28.05
CA GLU A 296 -3.87 -13.05 28.00
C GLU A 296 -3.51 -12.33 26.70
N SER A 297 -2.54 -11.39 26.76
CA SER A 297 -1.93 -10.79 25.59
C SER A 297 -0.96 -11.76 24.91
N PHE A 298 -0.49 -11.38 23.70
CA PHE A 298 0.76 -11.92 23.18
C PHE A 298 1.91 -11.65 24.14
N ARG A 299 2.98 -12.44 24.02
CA ARG A 299 4.21 -12.24 24.78
C ARG A 299 5.00 -11.06 24.21
N PHE A 300 5.72 -10.38 25.07
CA PHE A 300 6.62 -9.29 24.71
C PHE A 300 7.87 -9.30 25.60
N VAL A 301 8.92 -8.67 25.12
CA VAL A 301 10.21 -8.58 25.82
C VAL A 301 10.40 -7.17 26.40
N ILE A 302 10.98 -7.08 27.58
CA ILE A 302 11.52 -5.82 28.12
C ILE A 302 13.04 -5.97 28.13
N SER A 303 13.74 -5.16 27.32
CA SER A 303 15.20 -5.14 27.26
C SER A 303 15.68 -3.83 26.66
N ASP A 304 16.95 -3.43 26.92
CA ASP A 304 17.52 -2.23 26.30
C ASP A 304 18.05 -2.48 24.87
N ASP A 305 18.08 -3.73 24.42
CA ASP A 305 18.46 -4.19 23.06
C ASP A 305 17.28 -4.82 22.29
N VAL A 306 16.04 -4.55 22.72
CA VAL A 306 14.84 -5.24 22.23
C VAL A 306 14.55 -5.00 20.74
N TYR A 307 15.04 -3.92 20.18
CA TYR A 307 14.80 -3.54 18.78
C TYR A 307 15.95 -3.83 17.82
N ASP A 308 17.14 -4.23 18.33
CA ASP A 308 18.37 -4.42 17.54
C ASP A 308 18.13 -5.27 16.27
N ASP A 309 17.49 -6.43 16.42
CA ASP A 309 17.25 -7.36 15.32
C ASP A 309 16.19 -6.82 14.34
N ALA A 310 15.10 -6.22 14.83
CA ALA A 310 14.05 -5.63 14.01
C ALA A 310 14.58 -4.42 13.22
N PHE A 311 15.38 -3.57 13.84
CA PHE A 311 16.03 -2.45 13.20
C PHE A 311 16.97 -2.90 12.08
N LYS A 312 17.85 -3.87 12.36
CA LYS A 312 18.75 -4.43 11.35
C LYS A 312 18.00 -5.05 10.19
N ALA A 313 16.93 -5.80 10.46
CA ALA A 313 16.13 -6.40 9.40
C ALA A 313 15.41 -5.35 8.55
N SER A 314 14.83 -4.31 9.19
CA SER A 314 14.15 -3.23 8.47
C SER A 314 15.08 -2.38 7.60
N LEU A 315 16.34 -2.23 8.01
CA LEU A 315 17.36 -1.60 7.18
C LEU A 315 17.88 -2.55 6.09
N ARG A 316 18.03 -3.84 6.42
CA ARG A 316 18.56 -4.84 5.49
C ARG A 316 17.61 -5.16 4.33
N MET A 317 16.30 -4.87 4.45
CA MET A 317 15.37 -5.05 3.35
C MET A 317 15.78 -4.27 2.10
N PHE A 318 16.44 -3.11 2.23
CA PHE A 318 16.94 -2.33 1.10
C PHE A 318 17.97 -3.10 0.27
N TYR A 319 18.91 -3.80 0.94
CA TYR A 319 19.84 -4.71 0.26
C TYR A 319 19.08 -5.81 -0.52
N LEU A 320 18.02 -6.38 0.08
CA LEU A 320 17.23 -7.44 -0.57
C LEU A 320 16.32 -6.92 -1.70
N GLN A 321 16.15 -5.61 -1.81
CA GLN A 321 15.48 -4.92 -2.93
C GLN A 321 16.46 -4.39 -3.99
N ARG A 322 17.76 -4.63 -3.88
CA ARG A 322 18.73 -4.20 -4.88
C ARG A 322 18.45 -4.84 -6.25
N CYS A 323 18.41 -4.01 -7.29
CA CYS A 323 18.27 -4.38 -8.68
C CYS A 323 19.63 -4.35 -9.41
N GLY A 324 19.79 -5.12 -10.49
CA GLY A 324 20.94 -5.04 -11.34
C GLY A 324 22.22 -5.69 -10.82
N VAL A 325 22.16 -6.41 -9.71
CA VAL A 325 23.29 -7.09 -9.07
C VAL A 325 22.90 -8.49 -8.62
N GLU A 326 23.90 -9.38 -8.51
CA GLU A 326 23.72 -10.69 -7.89
C GLU A 326 23.54 -10.51 -6.37
N LEU A 327 22.48 -11.09 -5.80
CA LEU A 327 22.35 -11.28 -4.37
C LEU A 327 22.83 -12.69 -4.02
N THR A 328 24.00 -12.76 -3.36
CA THR A 328 24.65 -14.05 -3.07
C THR A 328 23.97 -14.81 -1.93
N GLU A 329 24.02 -16.15 -1.94
CA GLU A 329 23.43 -17.01 -0.91
C GLU A 329 23.99 -16.69 0.49
N ASP A 330 25.28 -16.36 0.60
CA ASP A 330 25.91 -16.02 1.88
C ASP A 330 25.34 -14.76 2.54
N LEU A 331 24.86 -13.80 1.72
CA LEU A 331 24.31 -12.54 2.21
C LEU A 331 22.78 -12.47 2.12
N ALA A 332 22.14 -13.03 1.10
CA ALA A 332 20.69 -12.94 0.90
C ALA A 332 19.93 -14.20 1.37
N GLY A 333 20.63 -15.30 1.65
CA GLY A 333 20.00 -16.55 2.09
C GLY A 333 19.02 -17.08 1.05
N ASP A 334 17.79 -17.32 1.48
CA ASP A 334 16.72 -17.86 0.63
C ASP A 334 16.29 -16.92 -0.51
N TYR A 335 16.59 -15.62 -0.41
CA TYR A 335 16.26 -14.59 -1.41
C TYR A 335 17.42 -14.31 -2.37
N ALA A 336 18.47 -15.16 -2.36
CA ALA A 336 19.57 -15.09 -3.32
C ALA A 336 19.06 -15.28 -4.75
N HIS A 337 19.58 -14.46 -5.67
CA HIS A 337 19.27 -14.54 -7.10
C HIS A 337 20.44 -14.00 -7.95
N PRO A 338 20.58 -14.40 -9.21
CA PRO A 338 21.56 -13.81 -10.11
C PRO A 338 21.22 -12.35 -10.44
N GLU A 339 22.09 -11.67 -11.18
CA GLU A 339 21.79 -10.32 -11.70
C GLU A 339 20.44 -10.29 -12.42
N CYS A 340 19.62 -9.26 -12.14
CA CYS A 340 18.31 -9.03 -12.77
C CYS A 340 18.28 -7.67 -13.48
N HIS A 341 17.41 -7.48 -14.48
CA HIS A 341 17.13 -6.20 -15.15
C HIS A 341 18.39 -5.43 -15.61
N THR A 342 19.39 -6.14 -16.14
CA THR A 342 20.66 -5.57 -16.59
C THR A 342 20.69 -5.21 -18.08
N SER A 343 19.62 -5.47 -18.83
CA SER A 343 19.50 -5.03 -20.22
C SER A 343 19.38 -3.50 -20.29
N GLU A 344 19.88 -2.91 -21.39
CA GLU A 344 19.55 -1.51 -21.69
C GLU A 344 18.03 -1.34 -21.82
N ALA A 345 17.49 -0.25 -21.29
CA ALA A 345 16.07 0.07 -21.34
C ALA A 345 15.76 1.05 -22.47
N THR A 346 14.65 0.81 -23.18
CA THR A 346 14.19 1.66 -24.29
C THR A 346 13.55 2.92 -23.72
N ILE A 347 13.96 4.10 -24.20
CA ILE A 347 13.28 5.36 -23.87
C ILE A 347 11.94 5.39 -24.58
N TYR A 348 10.84 5.51 -23.80
CA TYR A 348 9.48 5.46 -24.33
C TYR A 348 9.27 6.39 -25.53
N GLY A 349 8.68 5.83 -26.60
CA GLY A 349 8.38 6.57 -27.84
C GLY A 349 9.59 6.83 -28.75
N THR A 350 10.75 6.23 -28.48
CA THR A 350 11.96 6.34 -29.29
C THR A 350 12.56 4.97 -29.59
N ASP A 351 13.62 4.91 -30.44
CA ASP A 351 14.42 3.71 -30.66
C ASP A 351 15.75 3.77 -29.86
N GLU A 352 15.91 4.73 -28.95
CA GLU A 352 17.12 4.92 -28.15
C GLU A 352 17.06 4.09 -26.88
N THR A 353 18.19 3.46 -26.52
CA THR A 353 18.34 2.69 -25.29
C THR A 353 19.39 3.33 -24.38
N ILE A 354 19.20 3.17 -23.06
CA ILE A 354 20.14 3.64 -22.04
C ILE A 354 20.34 2.56 -20.95
N ASP A 355 21.54 2.54 -20.35
CA ASP A 355 21.79 1.74 -19.15
C ASP A 355 21.21 2.44 -17.91
N VAL A 356 20.18 1.84 -17.34
CA VAL A 356 19.56 2.22 -16.07
C VAL A 356 19.51 1.05 -15.09
N SER A 357 20.46 0.13 -15.17
CA SER A 357 20.63 -0.95 -14.19
C SER A 357 21.02 -0.39 -12.81
N GLY A 358 20.62 -1.05 -11.73
CA GLY A 358 20.85 -0.62 -10.35
C GLY A 358 19.61 -0.01 -9.69
N GLY A 359 19.75 0.55 -8.50
CA GLY A 359 18.68 1.05 -7.67
C GLY A 359 17.90 -0.03 -6.93
N TRP A 360 16.89 0.35 -6.19
CA TRP A 360 16.03 -0.58 -5.46
C TRP A 360 14.76 -0.87 -6.24
N HIS A 361 14.31 -2.14 -6.25
CA HIS A 361 12.92 -2.46 -6.55
C HIS A 361 12.03 -1.75 -5.53
N ASP A 362 10.97 -1.12 -5.99
CA ASP A 362 10.21 -0.17 -5.17
C ASP A 362 9.35 -0.84 -4.11
N ALA A 363 8.53 -1.78 -4.53
CA ALA A 363 7.44 -2.32 -3.73
C ALA A 363 7.31 -3.84 -3.85
N GLY A 364 6.10 -4.33 -4.02
CA GLY A 364 5.86 -5.72 -4.33
C GLY A 364 6.21 -6.10 -5.77
N ASP A 365 6.48 -5.14 -6.64
CA ASP A 365 6.91 -5.29 -8.03
C ASP A 365 8.42 -5.05 -8.21
N TYR A 366 8.88 -5.05 -9.49
CA TYR A 366 10.29 -4.83 -9.85
C TYR A 366 10.52 -3.48 -10.54
N GLY A 367 9.51 -2.63 -10.62
CA GLY A 367 9.66 -1.26 -11.07
C GLY A 367 10.59 -0.45 -10.16
N ARG A 368 11.25 0.57 -10.74
CA ARG A 368 12.10 1.52 -10.02
C ARG A 368 11.62 2.93 -10.35
N TYR A 369 11.19 3.64 -9.31
CA TYR A 369 10.50 4.92 -9.43
C TYR A 369 11.32 6.00 -8.73
N VAL A 370 11.59 7.12 -9.41
CA VAL A 370 12.49 8.15 -8.87
C VAL A 370 11.91 8.83 -7.64
N VAL A 371 10.61 9.14 -7.65
CA VAL A 371 9.96 9.86 -6.54
C VAL A 371 9.99 9.07 -5.23
N SER A 372 9.68 7.78 -5.28
CA SER A 372 9.71 6.89 -4.10
C SER A 372 11.13 6.57 -3.63
N GLY A 373 12.06 6.31 -4.58
CA GLY A 373 13.48 6.09 -4.28
C GLY A 373 14.12 7.32 -3.64
N ALA A 374 13.83 8.53 -4.13
CA ALA A 374 14.29 9.77 -3.57
C ALA A 374 13.80 9.98 -2.12
N LYS A 375 12.49 9.74 -1.86
CA LYS A 375 11.94 9.78 -0.50
C LYS A 375 12.65 8.80 0.42
N ALA A 376 12.78 7.54 0.02
CA ALA A 376 13.41 6.51 0.84
C ALA A 376 14.87 6.88 1.18
N ALA A 377 15.64 7.33 0.19
CA ALA A 377 17.01 7.80 0.39
C ALA A 377 17.08 9.02 1.33
N ALA A 378 16.13 9.96 1.21
CA ALA A 378 16.05 11.14 2.09
C ALA A 378 15.83 10.75 3.55
N ASP A 379 14.88 9.85 3.82
CA ASP A 379 14.58 9.36 5.19
C ASP A 379 15.81 8.70 5.83
N LEU A 380 16.49 7.81 5.07
CA LEU A 380 17.70 7.14 5.57
C LEU A 380 18.83 8.14 5.84
N MET A 381 19.01 9.13 4.98
CA MET A 381 19.99 10.21 5.19
C MET A 381 19.65 11.08 6.39
N LEU A 382 18.37 11.37 6.64
CA LEU A 382 17.90 12.08 7.83
C LEU A 382 18.11 11.25 9.09
N ALA A 383 17.80 9.95 9.06
CA ALA A 383 18.03 9.04 10.16
C ALA A 383 19.52 9.02 10.56
N TYR A 384 20.41 8.84 9.59
CA TYR A 384 21.85 8.88 9.85
C TYR A 384 22.30 10.26 10.35
N SER A 385 21.83 11.35 9.76
CA SER A 385 22.24 12.70 10.14
C SER A 385 21.89 13.05 11.59
N LEU A 386 20.74 12.56 12.08
CA LEU A 386 20.26 12.84 13.43
C LEU A 386 20.69 11.79 14.46
N TYR A 387 20.82 10.53 14.05
CA TYR A 387 21.11 9.40 14.95
C TYR A 387 22.32 8.56 14.46
N PRO A 388 23.48 9.15 14.16
CA PRO A 388 24.58 8.44 13.50
C PRO A 388 25.15 7.29 14.35
N LYS A 389 24.88 7.24 15.64
CA LYS A 389 25.35 6.18 16.53
C LYS A 389 24.52 4.89 16.46
N ALA A 390 23.33 4.95 15.90
CA ALA A 390 22.49 3.79 15.68
C ALA A 390 22.96 2.93 14.49
N PHE A 391 23.81 3.48 13.63
CA PHE A 391 24.28 2.83 12.42
C PHE A 391 25.73 2.40 12.54
N ASP A 392 25.99 1.16 12.17
CA ASP A 392 27.32 0.56 12.13
C ASP A 392 27.71 0.13 10.69
N ASP A 393 28.87 -0.52 10.56
CA ASP A 393 29.48 -1.01 9.33
C ASP A 393 29.50 -2.56 9.33
N ASN A 394 28.37 -3.19 9.75
CA ASN A 394 28.26 -4.64 9.88
C ASN A 394 26.84 -5.20 9.65
N LEU A 395 26.04 -4.53 8.83
CA LEU A 395 24.67 -4.94 8.48
C LEU A 395 24.64 -6.29 7.71
N GLY A 396 25.73 -6.67 7.09
CA GLY A 396 25.84 -7.88 6.26
C GLY A 396 25.43 -7.64 4.82
N ILE A 397 25.90 -6.54 4.25
CA ILE A 397 25.84 -6.22 2.82
C ILE A 397 27.26 -6.35 2.20
N PRO A 398 27.40 -6.34 0.89
CA PRO A 398 28.73 -6.49 0.27
C PRO A 398 29.77 -5.46 0.69
N GLU A 399 29.34 -4.25 1.04
CA GLU A 399 30.18 -3.13 1.45
C GLU A 399 30.56 -3.17 2.93
N SER A 400 29.91 -3.98 3.77
CA SER A 400 30.18 -4.06 5.21
C SER A 400 31.66 -4.26 5.52
N GLY A 401 32.18 -3.47 6.44
CA GLY A 401 33.59 -3.50 6.84
C GLY A 401 34.49 -2.54 6.03
N ASN A 402 33.94 -1.66 5.21
CA ASN A 402 34.70 -0.70 4.39
C ASN A 402 35.07 0.59 5.18
N GLY A 403 34.49 0.79 6.36
CA GLY A 403 34.68 1.97 7.23
C GLY A 403 33.64 3.09 7.00
N VAL A 404 32.63 2.84 6.18
CA VAL A 404 31.44 3.68 5.97
C VAL A 404 30.27 2.96 6.67
N PRO A 405 29.37 3.65 7.36
CA PRO A 405 28.15 3.01 7.86
C PRO A 405 27.30 2.45 6.73
N ASP A 406 26.88 1.17 6.86
CA ASP A 406 26.20 0.43 5.79
C ASP A 406 24.92 1.12 5.27
N VAL A 407 24.22 1.92 6.09
CA VAL A 407 23.09 2.73 5.64
C VAL A 407 23.48 3.72 4.55
N LEU A 408 24.69 4.25 4.59
CA LEU A 408 25.17 5.18 3.57
C LEU A 408 25.65 4.46 2.31
N ASP A 409 26.17 3.24 2.44
CA ASP A 409 26.46 2.41 1.27
C ASP A 409 25.16 2.03 0.53
N GLU A 410 24.08 1.70 1.27
CA GLU A 410 22.77 1.46 0.68
C GLU A 410 22.20 2.70 -0.01
N VAL A 411 22.24 3.87 0.65
CA VAL A 411 21.83 5.13 0.02
C VAL A 411 22.67 5.44 -1.21
N GLN A 412 23.99 5.22 -1.16
CA GLN A 412 24.85 5.46 -2.31
C GLN A 412 24.52 4.53 -3.48
N PHE A 413 24.06 3.30 -3.21
CA PHE A 413 23.61 2.38 -4.24
C PHE A 413 22.43 2.96 -5.02
N GLU A 414 21.43 3.48 -4.33
CA GLU A 414 20.27 4.15 -4.94
C GLU A 414 20.66 5.44 -5.68
N LEU A 415 21.46 6.31 -5.05
CA LEU A 415 21.90 7.56 -5.66
C LEU A 415 22.70 7.31 -6.96
N ASN A 416 23.47 6.22 -7.03
CA ASN A 416 24.17 5.83 -8.26
C ASN A 416 23.22 5.47 -9.40
N TRP A 417 22.07 4.85 -9.09
CA TRP A 417 21.02 4.63 -10.08
C TRP A 417 20.33 5.93 -10.48
N LEU A 418 19.99 6.78 -9.51
CA LEU A 418 19.39 8.10 -9.76
C LEU A 418 20.24 8.95 -10.73
N PHE A 419 21.57 8.91 -10.64
CA PHE A 419 22.43 9.58 -11.62
C PHE A 419 22.19 9.11 -13.05
N LYS A 420 21.89 7.81 -13.28
CA LYS A 420 21.60 7.27 -14.61
C LYS A 420 20.25 7.75 -15.15
N MET A 421 19.34 8.13 -14.26
CA MET A 421 18.02 8.65 -14.62
C MET A 421 18.07 10.13 -15.04
N GLN A 422 19.16 10.87 -14.80
CA GLN A 422 19.30 12.25 -15.24
C GLN A 422 19.81 12.34 -16.68
N ASN A 423 19.04 12.97 -17.56
CA ASN A 423 19.43 13.19 -18.96
C ASN A 423 20.49 14.30 -19.13
N SER A 424 20.96 14.49 -20.36
CA SER A 424 22.00 15.50 -20.67
C SER A 424 21.57 16.95 -20.45
N GLU A 425 20.28 17.25 -20.40
CA GLU A 425 19.72 18.60 -20.18
C GLU A 425 19.44 18.89 -18.70
N GLY A 426 19.44 17.86 -17.84
CA GLY A 426 19.20 17.97 -16.40
C GLY A 426 17.87 17.42 -15.93
N GLY A 427 16.93 17.18 -16.83
CA GLY A 427 15.67 16.53 -16.52
C GLY A 427 15.86 15.08 -16.11
N VAL A 428 14.98 14.56 -15.27
CA VAL A 428 15.06 13.21 -14.71
C VAL A 428 13.87 12.38 -15.19
N TYR A 429 14.17 11.21 -15.73
CA TYR A 429 13.16 10.24 -16.14
C TYR A 429 12.34 9.78 -14.92
N HIS A 430 11.04 9.59 -15.13
CA HIS A 430 10.11 9.31 -14.03
C HIS A 430 10.35 7.93 -13.39
N LYS A 431 10.51 6.90 -14.22
CA LYS A 431 10.72 5.52 -13.78
C LYS A 431 11.33 4.65 -14.87
N VAL A 432 11.80 3.46 -14.48
CA VAL A 432 12.09 2.33 -15.38
C VAL A 432 11.28 1.11 -14.94
N THR A 433 10.65 0.43 -15.91
CA THR A 433 9.70 -0.65 -15.66
C THR A 433 9.52 -1.53 -16.89
N CYS A 434 8.89 -2.71 -16.76
CA CYS A 434 8.25 -3.40 -17.87
C CYS A 434 6.87 -2.79 -18.19
N THR A 435 6.21 -3.20 -19.27
CA THR A 435 4.87 -2.71 -19.64
C THR A 435 3.80 -3.12 -18.65
N ASN A 436 3.93 -4.34 -18.09
CA ASN A 436 2.98 -4.95 -17.16
C ASN A 436 3.70 -5.42 -15.91
N PHE A 437 2.94 -5.66 -14.84
CA PHE A 437 3.47 -6.35 -13.67
C PHE A 437 3.71 -7.84 -13.98
N PRO A 438 4.83 -8.44 -13.53
CA PRO A 438 5.03 -9.88 -13.61
C PRO A 438 4.15 -10.61 -12.59
N GLY A 439 4.00 -11.93 -12.78
CA GLY A 439 3.47 -12.81 -11.74
C GLY A 439 4.37 -12.88 -10.50
N PHE A 440 4.01 -13.75 -9.55
CA PHE A 440 4.85 -13.98 -8.36
C PHE A 440 6.05 -14.89 -8.70
N VAL A 441 7.03 -14.29 -9.32
CA VAL A 441 8.30 -14.90 -9.74
C VAL A 441 9.47 -14.16 -9.10
N MET A 442 10.67 -14.75 -9.11
CA MET A 442 11.90 -14.06 -8.69
C MET A 442 12.31 -13.00 -9.74
N PRO A 443 13.09 -11.96 -9.37
CA PRO A 443 13.36 -10.82 -10.27
C PRO A 443 14.13 -11.19 -11.55
N GLU A 444 14.96 -12.23 -11.54
CA GLU A 444 15.65 -12.71 -12.71
C GLU A 444 14.74 -13.44 -13.73
N GLU A 445 13.53 -13.78 -13.33
CA GLU A 445 12.54 -14.42 -14.20
C GLU A 445 11.66 -13.39 -14.94
N GLU A 446 11.64 -12.11 -14.52
CA GLU A 446 11.06 -11.03 -15.30
C GLU A 446 12.01 -10.62 -16.43
N THR A 447 11.74 -11.09 -17.65
CA THR A 447 12.61 -10.92 -18.81
C THR A 447 12.00 -10.07 -19.93
N GLU A 448 10.90 -9.36 -19.63
CA GLU A 448 10.27 -8.44 -20.57
C GLU A 448 11.16 -7.22 -20.85
N GLU A 449 10.85 -6.49 -21.91
CA GLU A 449 11.59 -5.28 -22.31
C GLU A 449 11.45 -4.19 -21.23
N LEU A 450 12.61 -3.65 -20.82
CA LEU A 450 12.64 -2.51 -19.89
C LEU A 450 12.37 -1.21 -20.67
N ILE A 451 11.50 -0.38 -20.09
CA ILE A 451 11.09 0.91 -20.63
C ILE A 451 11.39 2.01 -19.63
N VAL A 452 12.09 3.04 -20.09
CA VAL A 452 12.29 4.29 -19.35
C VAL A 452 11.13 5.23 -19.70
N CYS A 453 10.30 5.56 -18.73
CA CYS A 453 9.21 6.50 -18.91
C CYS A 453 9.72 7.95 -19.06
N PRO A 454 8.95 8.84 -19.69
CA PRO A 454 9.39 10.22 -19.98
C PRO A 454 9.93 10.95 -18.75
N VAL A 455 10.71 12.01 -19.00
CA VAL A 455 11.13 12.95 -17.95
C VAL A 455 9.90 13.54 -17.27
N SER A 456 9.92 13.61 -15.93
CA SER A 456 8.90 14.33 -15.16
C SER A 456 9.52 15.44 -14.32
N THR A 457 8.76 16.51 -14.13
CA THR A 457 9.20 17.63 -13.29
C THR A 457 9.16 17.30 -11.81
N THR A 458 8.26 16.41 -11.37
CA THR A 458 8.22 15.84 -10.00
C THR A 458 9.49 15.05 -9.70
N ALA A 459 9.81 14.01 -10.50
CA ALA A 459 11.06 13.26 -10.34
C ALA A 459 12.32 14.14 -10.42
N THR A 460 12.28 15.20 -11.24
CA THR A 460 13.40 16.15 -11.36
C THR A 460 13.57 16.99 -10.09
N GLY A 461 12.47 17.39 -9.45
CA GLY A 461 12.47 18.12 -8.18
C GLY A 461 12.99 17.28 -7.03
N ASP A 462 12.45 16.07 -6.86
CA ASP A 462 12.86 15.12 -5.83
C ASP A 462 14.33 14.72 -5.98
N PHE A 463 14.76 14.42 -7.21
CA PHE A 463 16.16 14.18 -7.51
C PHE A 463 17.05 15.36 -7.09
N ALA A 464 16.68 16.59 -7.45
CA ALA A 464 17.46 17.78 -7.08
C ALA A 464 17.57 17.92 -5.56
N ALA A 465 16.49 17.67 -4.84
CA ALA A 465 16.46 17.73 -3.38
C ALA A 465 17.34 16.66 -2.75
N VAL A 466 17.17 15.40 -3.12
CA VAL A 466 17.91 14.28 -2.50
C VAL A 466 19.40 14.35 -2.82
N MET A 467 19.78 14.79 -4.02
CA MET A 467 21.17 15.00 -4.40
C MET A 467 21.81 16.19 -3.65
N ALA A 468 21.06 17.28 -3.46
CA ALA A 468 21.53 18.39 -2.63
C ALA A 468 21.73 17.96 -1.17
N MET A 469 20.82 17.17 -0.61
CA MET A 469 20.97 16.57 0.74
C MET A 469 22.18 15.66 0.79
N ALA A 470 22.37 14.74 -0.17
CA ALA A 470 23.50 13.84 -0.25
C ALA A 470 24.84 14.59 -0.28
N SER A 471 24.90 15.75 -0.97
CA SER A 471 26.11 16.57 -1.01
C SER A 471 26.61 17.01 0.38
N LYS A 472 25.69 17.12 1.35
CA LYS A 472 26.04 17.45 2.76
C LYS A 472 26.34 16.23 3.59
N VAL A 473 25.60 15.16 3.39
CA VAL A 473 25.79 13.90 4.15
C VAL A 473 27.16 13.30 3.84
N TYR A 474 27.53 13.23 2.56
CA TYR A 474 28.78 12.62 2.11
C TYR A 474 29.99 13.56 2.14
N GLU A 475 29.84 14.86 2.45
CA GLU A 475 30.92 15.87 2.41
C GLU A 475 32.20 15.42 3.15
N LYS A 476 32.06 14.69 4.25
CA LYS A 476 33.18 14.20 5.08
C LYS A 476 33.54 12.73 4.85
N ILE A 477 32.75 12.01 4.08
CA ILE A 477 32.88 10.58 3.81
C ILE A 477 33.54 10.39 2.45
N ASP A 478 32.93 10.98 1.41
CA ASP A 478 33.42 11.00 0.03
C ASP A 478 33.16 12.39 -0.58
N ALA A 479 34.17 13.25 -0.54
CA ALA A 479 34.05 14.62 -1.00
C ALA A 479 33.85 14.74 -2.52
N ASP A 480 34.37 13.78 -3.29
CA ASP A 480 34.23 13.77 -4.77
C ASP A 480 32.79 13.35 -5.12
N PHE A 481 32.24 12.36 -4.42
CA PHE A 481 30.84 11.97 -4.57
C PHE A 481 29.90 13.10 -4.15
N ALA A 482 30.15 13.74 -3.01
CA ALA A 482 29.38 14.89 -2.54
C ALA A 482 29.35 16.05 -3.56
N ALA A 483 30.50 16.34 -4.17
CA ALA A 483 30.58 17.38 -5.22
C ALA A 483 29.78 17.00 -6.47
N LYS A 484 29.83 15.73 -6.89
CA LYS A 484 29.04 15.20 -8.00
C LYS A 484 27.54 15.29 -7.72
N CYS A 485 27.11 14.98 -6.50
CA CYS A 485 25.71 15.12 -6.09
C CYS A 485 25.24 16.58 -6.18
N LEU A 486 26.04 17.54 -5.69
CA LEU A 486 25.70 18.95 -5.76
C LEU A 486 25.60 19.47 -7.20
N GLU A 487 26.52 19.07 -8.08
CA GLU A 487 26.49 19.44 -9.51
C GLU A 487 25.22 18.91 -10.18
N ALA A 488 24.85 17.64 -9.92
CA ALA A 488 23.64 17.04 -10.46
C ALA A 488 22.36 17.73 -9.95
N ALA A 489 22.30 18.05 -8.65
CA ALA A 489 21.20 18.81 -8.06
C ALA A 489 21.02 20.19 -8.70
N GLN A 490 22.12 20.92 -8.89
CA GLN A 490 22.09 22.24 -9.52
C GLN A 490 21.61 22.17 -10.98
N LYS A 491 22.07 21.15 -11.72
CA LYS A 491 21.67 20.93 -13.10
C LYS A 491 20.18 20.58 -13.22
N ALA A 492 19.62 19.80 -12.28
CA ALA A 492 18.20 19.51 -12.22
C ALA A 492 17.37 20.77 -11.88
N ALA A 493 17.85 21.61 -10.96
CA ALA A 493 17.21 22.90 -10.66
C ALA A 493 17.22 23.85 -11.86
N ASP A 494 18.32 23.92 -12.61
CA ASP A 494 18.41 24.74 -13.85
C ASP A 494 17.44 24.19 -14.93
N TYR A 495 17.18 22.88 -14.99
CA TYR A 495 16.15 22.29 -15.85
C TYR A 495 14.76 22.75 -15.42
N LEU A 496 14.42 22.69 -14.14
CA LEU A 496 13.13 23.13 -13.59
C LEU A 496 12.86 24.62 -13.85
N ASP A 497 13.90 25.48 -13.77
CA ASP A 497 13.80 26.92 -14.07
C ASP A 497 13.37 27.20 -15.52
N THR A 498 13.68 26.28 -16.45
CA THR A 498 13.33 26.38 -17.87
C THR A 498 12.07 25.62 -18.26
N HIS A 499 11.56 24.75 -17.37
CA HIS A 499 10.35 23.93 -17.54
C HIS A 499 9.36 24.23 -16.41
N PRO A 500 8.63 25.36 -16.49
CA PRO A 500 7.78 25.83 -15.40
C PRO A 500 6.43 25.09 -15.26
N ASP A 501 6.04 24.32 -16.28
CA ASP A 501 4.78 23.58 -16.29
C ASP A 501 5.01 22.13 -15.81
N LEU A 502 4.01 21.53 -15.17
CA LEU A 502 4.03 20.11 -14.78
C LEU A 502 4.11 19.21 -16.02
N GLU A 503 5.09 18.33 -16.06
CA GLU A 503 5.34 17.39 -17.15
C GLU A 503 5.60 15.98 -16.62
N GLY A 504 5.11 14.96 -17.33
CA GLY A 504 5.55 13.57 -17.25
C GLY A 504 5.13 12.78 -15.99
N ALA A 505 4.42 13.38 -15.04
CA ALA A 505 3.99 12.72 -13.80
C ALA A 505 2.76 11.82 -14.01
N LYS A 506 2.83 10.90 -14.97
CA LYS A 506 1.80 9.90 -15.28
C LYS A 506 2.35 8.81 -16.21
N ASN A 507 1.65 7.67 -16.24
CA ASN A 507 1.97 6.62 -17.19
C ASN A 507 1.74 7.05 -18.64
N PRO A 508 2.68 6.77 -19.54
CA PRO A 508 2.43 6.86 -20.96
C PRO A 508 1.54 5.69 -21.44
N ASP A 509 0.94 5.84 -22.63
CA ASP A 509 0.03 4.84 -23.20
C ASP A 509 0.69 3.44 -23.25
N GLY A 510 -0.01 2.41 -22.78
CA GLY A 510 0.44 1.01 -22.80
C GLY A 510 1.31 0.59 -21.61
N ILE A 511 1.62 1.47 -20.67
CA ILE A 511 2.28 1.12 -19.41
C ILE A 511 1.22 1.06 -18.30
N VAL A 512 1.12 -0.09 -17.62
CA VAL A 512 0.11 -0.32 -16.57
C VAL A 512 0.69 -0.56 -15.17
N THR A 513 2.02 -0.52 -15.03
CA THR A 513 2.71 -0.60 -13.74
C THR A 513 2.51 0.68 -12.92
N GLY A 514 2.91 0.71 -11.65
CA GLY A 514 2.70 1.84 -10.75
C GLY A 514 2.86 3.20 -11.44
N GLU A 515 1.85 4.06 -11.38
CA GLU A 515 1.87 5.34 -12.11
C GLU A 515 2.66 6.41 -11.38
N TYR A 516 2.54 6.44 -10.06
CA TYR A 516 3.05 7.53 -9.22
C TYR A 516 2.67 8.92 -9.78
N PRO A 517 1.34 9.15 -9.98
CA PRO A 517 0.85 10.36 -10.62
C PRO A 517 0.95 11.56 -9.70
N ASP A 518 1.14 12.74 -10.26
CA ASP A 518 0.98 13.99 -9.55
C ASP A 518 0.19 15.01 -10.37
N ILE A 519 -0.51 15.90 -9.68
CA ILE A 519 -1.30 16.97 -10.29
C ILE A 519 -0.61 18.32 -10.21
N GLU A 520 0.48 18.41 -9.43
CA GLU A 520 1.33 19.59 -9.27
C GLU A 520 2.77 19.15 -9.00
N ASP A 521 3.73 20.06 -9.12
CA ASP A 521 5.15 19.84 -8.85
C ASP A 521 5.76 20.99 -8.02
N ALA A 522 4.88 21.78 -7.39
CA ALA A 522 5.29 22.96 -6.66
C ALA A 522 6.08 22.64 -5.40
N ASP A 523 5.70 21.59 -4.70
CA ASP A 523 6.35 21.17 -3.45
C ASP A 523 7.66 20.43 -3.70
N GLU A 524 7.82 19.67 -4.78
CA GLU A 524 9.10 19.09 -5.20
C GLU A 524 10.10 20.19 -5.59
N ARG A 525 9.65 21.22 -6.33
CA ARG A 525 10.48 22.39 -6.64
C ARG A 525 10.88 23.14 -5.37
N ILE A 526 9.96 23.35 -4.44
CA ILE A 526 10.23 23.99 -3.16
C ILE A 526 11.23 23.17 -2.35
N TRP A 527 11.09 21.85 -2.35
CA TRP A 527 12.04 20.96 -1.66
C TRP A 527 13.43 21.03 -2.29
N ALA A 528 13.54 20.97 -3.61
CA ALA A 528 14.78 21.15 -4.34
C ALA A 528 15.49 22.45 -3.95
N TYR A 529 14.79 23.59 -4.00
CA TYR A 529 15.38 24.88 -3.66
C TYR A 529 15.71 25.01 -2.17
N ALA A 530 14.92 24.44 -1.27
CA ALA A 530 15.20 24.42 0.17
C ALA A 530 16.49 23.66 0.49
N GLU A 531 16.67 22.45 -0.08
CA GLU A 531 17.89 21.66 0.13
C GLU A 531 19.12 22.31 -0.55
N LEU A 532 18.98 22.87 -1.75
CA LEU A 532 20.06 23.63 -2.40
C LEU A 532 20.43 24.88 -1.60
N PHE A 533 19.47 25.59 -1.02
CA PHE A 533 19.74 26.72 -0.12
C PHE A 533 20.47 26.27 1.13
N LYS A 534 20.05 25.18 1.75
CA LYS A 534 20.72 24.57 2.91
C LYS A 534 22.13 24.09 2.57
N ALA A 535 22.33 23.47 1.42
CA ALA A 535 23.63 22.94 1.00
C ALA A 535 24.65 24.02 0.66
N THR A 536 24.20 25.11 -0.01
CA THR A 536 25.12 26.13 -0.57
C THR A 536 25.13 27.45 0.19
N GLY A 537 24.04 27.81 0.86
CA GLY A 537 23.84 29.16 1.42
C GLY A 537 23.62 30.26 0.36
N ASP A 538 23.46 29.88 -0.92
CA ASP A 538 23.23 30.83 -2.02
C ASP A 538 21.79 31.33 -1.99
N THR A 539 21.65 32.67 -1.83
CA THR A 539 20.33 33.31 -1.70
C THR A 539 19.48 33.24 -2.96
N LYS A 540 20.03 32.85 -4.12
CA LYS A 540 19.23 32.62 -5.33
C LYS A 540 18.18 31.51 -5.11
N TYR A 541 18.52 30.50 -4.32
CA TYR A 541 17.59 29.42 -4.01
C TYR A 541 16.53 29.82 -2.96
N ASP A 542 16.90 30.70 -1.98
CA ASP A 542 15.91 31.34 -1.09
C ASP A 542 14.94 32.22 -1.90
N ASP A 543 15.45 32.95 -2.91
CA ASP A 543 14.62 33.78 -3.81
C ASP A 543 13.64 32.90 -4.62
N ALA A 544 14.11 31.76 -5.17
CA ALA A 544 13.31 30.84 -5.94
C ALA A 544 12.24 30.15 -5.06
N PHE A 545 12.61 29.65 -3.89
CA PHE A 545 11.70 29.12 -2.87
C PHE A 545 10.60 30.13 -2.54
N CYS A 546 10.97 31.36 -2.22
CA CYS A 546 10.02 32.43 -1.86
C CYS A 546 9.09 32.82 -3.02
N ALA A 547 9.55 32.72 -4.27
CA ALA A 547 8.74 33.03 -5.45
C ALA A 547 7.61 31.99 -5.67
N LEU A 548 7.87 30.74 -5.37
CA LEU A 548 6.87 29.67 -5.50
C LEU A 548 5.80 29.73 -4.42
N ILE A 549 6.17 29.99 -3.16
CA ILE A 549 5.20 30.02 -2.08
C ILE A 549 4.34 31.31 -2.05
N ASP A 550 4.73 32.41 -2.70
CA ASP A 550 4.02 33.72 -2.83
C ASP A 550 3.10 34.08 -1.63
N GLY A 551 3.54 33.75 -0.40
CA GLY A 551 2.81 33.93 0.86
C GLY A 551 1.93 32.76 1.31
N GLU A 552 1.85 31.68 0.54
CA GLU A 552 1.31 30.39 0.95
C GLU A 552 2.48 29.50 1.39
N VAL A 553 2.48 29.08 2.64
CA VAL A 553 3.57 28.27 3.21
C VAL A 553 3.34 26.82 2.86
N PRO A 554 4.39 26.02 2.53
CA PRO A 554 4.26 24.61 2.21
C PRO A 554 3.47 23.82 3.26
N TYR A 555 2.74 22.81 2.82
CA TYR A 555 2.07 21.88 3.73
C TYR A 555 3.13 21.21 4.59
N ALA A 556 3.06 21.42 5.90
CA ALA A 556 4.20 21.12 6.75
C ALA A 556 4.22 19.68 7.28
N THR A 557 3.17 18.89 7.09
CA THR A 557 3.09 17.49 7.58
C THR A 557 3.37 16.45 6.50
N ASP A 558 3.46 16.83 5.24
CA ASP A 558 3.64 15.88 4.16
C ASP A 558 5.10 15.44 4.05
N LEU A 559 5.35 14.15 4.32
CA LEU A 559 6.61 13.45 4.16
C LEU A 559 6.40 12.21 3.25
N GLY A 560 5.54 12.36 2.25
CA GLY A 560 5.19 11.32 1.28
C GLY A 560 6.13 11.31 0.07
N TRP A 561 5.72 10.58 -0.96
CA TRP A 561 6.35 10.59 -2.28
C TRP A 561 5.68 11.60 -3.24
N MET A 562 4.43 11.97 -3.00
CA MET A 562 3.63 12.93 -3.75
C MET A 562 3.51 14.27 -3.02
N GLY A 563 3.55 14.26 -1.69
CA GLY A 563 3.52 15.47 -0.85
C GLY A 563 4.83 15.58 -0.08
N VAL A 564 5.74 16.46 -0.50
CA VAL A 564 7.10 16.59 0.06
C VAL A 564 7.32 17.89 0.84
N GLY A 565 6.27 18.67 1.06
CA GLY A 565 6.33 19.99 1.72
C GLY A 565 6.91 19.98 3.14
N GLY A 566 6.79 18.87 3.87
CA GLY A 566 7.40 18.68 5.18
C GLY A 566 8.92 18.62 5.11
N TYR A 567 9.49 17.92 4.12
CA TYR A 567 10.94 17.89 3.87
C TYR A 567 11.44 19.28 3.48
N ALA A 568 10.73 19.96 2.57
CA ALA A 568 11.06 21.31 2.16
C ALA A 568 11.12 22.28 3.35
N SER A 569 10.11 22.21 4.22
CA SER A 569 10.02 23.03 5.43
C SER A 569 11.17 22.73 6.39
N TYR A 570 11.47 21.46 6.64
CA TYR A 570 12.58 21.07 7.51
C TYR A 570 13.94 21.49 6.93
N ALA A 571 14.17 21.30 5.65
CA ALA A 571 15.39 21.73 4.97
C ALA A 571 15.61 23.23 5.12
N TYR A 572 14.58 24.02 4.85
CA TYR A 572 14.62 25.48 4.95
C TYR A 572 14.89 25.97 6.38
N LEU A 573 14.23 25.36 7.38
CA LEU A 573 14.39 25.70 8.79
C LEU A 573 15.75 25.27 9.37
N SER A 574 16.30 24.17 8.88
CA SER A 574 17.60 23.63 9.33
C SER A 574 18.81 24.24 8.59
N SER A 575 18.59 25.15 7.63
CA SER A 575 19.67 25.86 6.94
C SER A 575 20.49 26.72 7.91
N ALA A 576 21.81 26.76 7.71
CA ALA A 576 22.70 27.62 8.46
C ALA A 576 22.46 29.12 8.22
N VAL A 577 21.88 29.46 7.07
CA VAL A 577 21.48 30.81 6.68
C VAL A 577 19.98 30.95 6.86
N LYS A 578 19.53 31.94 7.63
CA LYS A 578 18.09 32.18 7.83
C LYS A 578 17.47 32.76 6.56
N GLY A 579 16.53 32.04 5.96
CA GLY A 579 15.79 32.48 4.79
C GLY A 579 14.73 33.54 5.10
N LYS A 580 14.19 34.21 4.08
CA LYS A 580 13.24 35.33 4.18
C LYS A 580 11.92 34.97 4.85
N TYR A 581 11.41 33.74 4.61
CA TYR A 581 10.13 33.25 5.15
C TYR A 581 10.28 32.33 6.36
N TYR A 582 11.47 32.29 6.98
CA TYR A 582 11.75 31.39 8.11
C TYR A 582 10.65 31.35 9.18
N ASP A 583 10.20 32.55 9.66
CA ASP A 583 9.22 32.61 10.76
C ASP A 583 7.84 32.11 10.31
N ALA A 584 7.47 32.27 9.04
CA ALA A 584 6.22 31.77 8.47
C ALA A 584 6.26 30.24 8.27
N VAL A 585 7.36 29.72 7.73
CA VAL A 585 7.58 28.27 7.58
C VAL A 585 7.59 27.60 8.95
N LEU A 586 8.27 28.19 9.96
CA LEU A 586 8.25 27.65 11.32
C LEU A 586 6.83 27.64 11.92
N ALA A 587 6.04 28.68 11.70
CA ALA A 587 4.65 28.71 12.20
C ALA A 587 3.78 27.63 11.55
N SER A 588 3.95 27.37 10.24
CA SER A 588 3.28 26.28 9.54
C SER A 588 3.72 24.91 10.06
N PHE A 589 5.03 24.71 10.21
CA PHE A 589 5.60 23.49 10.75
C PHE A 589 5.06 23.19 12.17
N MET A 590 4.95 24.20 13.03
CA MET A 590 4.33 24.07 14.35
C MET A 590 2.82 23.77 14.28
N GLY A 591 2.14 24.24 13.24
CA GLY A 591 0.74 23.91 12.98
C GLY A 591 0.55 22.43 12.72
N GLY A 592 1.38 21.83 11.86
CA GLY A 592 1.39 20.41 11.60
C GLY A 592 1.67 19.57 12.85
N LEU A 593 2.67 19.97 13.65
CA LEU A 593 2.95 19.32 14.94
C LEU A 593 1.70 19.27 15.83
N SER A 594 0.98 20.39 15.93
CA SER A 594 -0.23 20.47 16.78
C SER A 594 -1.36 19.58 16.24
N ALA A 595 -1.47 19.40 14.95
CA ALA A 595 -2.44 18.50 14.34
C ALA A 595 -2.14 17.02 14.67
N ILE A 596 -0.87 16.61 14.57
CA ILE A 596 -0.41 15.25 14.95
C ILE A 596 -0.69 15.00 16.44
N GLU A 597 -0.36 15.96 17.32
CA GLU A 597 -0.63 15.85 18.76
C GLU A 597 -2.12 15.69 19.06
N ALA A 598 -2.97 16.46 18.37
CA ALA A 598 -4.41 16.41 18.58
C ALA A 598 -5.01 15.08 18.12
N ALA A 599 -4.56 14.55 16.98
CA ALA A 599 -4.98 13.25 16.47
C ALA A 599 -4.57 12.13 17.44
N ALA A 600 -3.30 12.07 17.84
CA ALA A 600 -2.79 11.06 18.79
C ALA A 600 -3.51 11.11 20.14
N ALA A 601 -3.82 12.30 20.66
CA ALA A 601 -4.54 12.44 21.93
C ALA A 601 -6.01 12.01 21.87
N SER A 602 -6.60 11.90 20.68
CA SER A 602 -8.00 11.49 20.50
C SER A 602 -8.18 9.99 20.30
N ASP A 603 -7.09 9.23 20.13
CA ASP A 603 -7.10 7.80 19.84
C ASP A 603 -6.52 6.98 21.01
N SER A 604 -7.14 5.84 21.32
CA SER A 604 -6.73 4.97 22.44
C SER A 604 -5.36 4.33 22.23
N TYR A 605 -4.97 4.13 20.97
CA TYR A 605 -3.65 3.60 20.57
C TYR A 605 -2.62 4.71 20.38
N ASN A 606 -3.00 5.99 20.62
CA ASN A 606 -2.23 7.17 20.25
C ASN A 606 -1.87 7.20 18.75
N SER A 607 -2.71 6.60 17.89
CA SER A 607 -2.57 6.73 16.45
C SER A 607 -2.62 8.20 16.04
N SER A 608 -1.68 8.64 15.24
CA SER A 608 -1.63 10.01 14.73
C SER A 608 -2.53 10.24 13.50
N LEU A 609 -3.34 9.24 13.13
CA LEU A 609 -4.25 9.31 11.98
C LEU A 609 -5.72 9.48 12.42
N THR A 610 -6.47 10.18 11.59
CA THR A 610 -7.93 10.26 11.65
C THR A 610 -8.59 9.69 10.40
N VAL A 611 -7.79 9.36 9.37
CA VAL A 611 -8.16 8.71 8.12
C VAL A 611 -7.06 7.69 7.81
N TYR A 612 -7.44 6.54 7.33
CA TYR A 612 -6.54 5.42 7.02
C TYR A 612 -6.48 5.20 5.49
N PRO A 613 -5.59 5.89 4.78
CA PRO A 613 -5.41 5.70 3.34
C PRO A 613 -4.53 4.47 3.03
N TRP A 614 -4.42 4.10 1.77
CA TRP A 614 -3.42 3.14 1.30
C TRP A 614 -2.02 3.57 1.78
N GLY A 615 -1.28 2.66 2.43
CA GLY A 615 0.00 2.96 3.05
C GLY A 615 -0.11 3.74 4.38
N SER A 616 -1.21 3.58 5.12
CA SER A 616 -1.44 4.28 6.40
C SER A 616 -0.29 4.10 7.40
N ASN A 617 0.39 2.95 7.40
CA ASN A 617 1.56 2.71 8.26
C ASN A 617 2.74 3.62 7.91
N MET A 618 2.93 3.99 6.64
CA MET A 618 3.88 5.04 6.27
C MET A 618 3.51 6.37 6.93
N SER A 619 2.24 6.74 6.87
CA SER A 619 1.76 8.00 7.47
C SER A 619 1.96 8.02 8.98
N ILE A 620 1.73 6.90 9.67
CA ILE A 620 2.05 6.72 11.10
C ILE A 620 3.55 6.96 11.35
N ALA A 621 4.43 6.30 10.58
CA ALA A 621 5.88 6.46 10.73
C ALA A 621 6.34 7.89 10.40
N ASN A 622 5.83 8.48 9.32
CA ASN A 622 6.11 9.86 8.91
C ASN A 622 5.72 10.87 9.98
N ASN A 623 4.56 10.70 10.63
CA ASN A 623 4.13 11.59 11.69
C ASN A 623 5.05 11.49 12.92
N GLY A 624 5.49 10.28 13.29
CA GLY A 624 6.52 10.08 14.33
C GLY A 624 7.84 10.75 13.96
N MET A 625 8.30 10.59 12.73
CA MET A 625 9.49 11.25 12.18
C MET A 625 9.36 12.78 12.21
N TYR A 626 8.21 13.33 11.78
CA TYR A 626 7.94 14.76 11.79
C TYR A 626 8.09 15.38 13.19
N MET A 627 7.58 14.69 14.22
CA MET A 627 7.73 15.11 15.62
C MET A 627 9.19 15.20 16.05
N LEU A 628 10.03 14.24 15.62
CA LEU A 628 11.46 14.22 15.93
C LEU A 628 12.26 15.23 15.11
N LEU A 629 11.88 15.50 13.87
CA LEU A 629 12.45 16.59 13.08
C LEU A 629 12.25 17.94 13.75
N TYR A 630 11.06 18.18 14.33
CA TYR A 630 10.80 19.38 15.12
C TYR A 630 11.72 19.46 16.36
N ASP A 631 11.87 18.36 17.10
CA ASP A 631 12.75 18.33 18.28
C ASP A 631 14.20 18.64 17.90
N SER A 632 14.67 18.18 16.75
CA SER A 632 16.02 18.47 16.25
C SER A 632 16.26 19.95 15.98
N LEU A 633 15.23 20.69 15.51
CA LEU A 633 15.30 22.13 15.26
C LEU A 633 15.39 22.95 16.55
N ASN A 634 14.79 22.47 17.65
CA ASN A 634 14.62 23.24 18.87
C ASN A 634 15.45 22.72 20.05
N GLY A 635 16.15 21.56 19.91
CA GLY A 635 16.87 20.91 20.98
C GLY A 635 15.95 20.42 22.10
N GLY A 636 14.66 20.16 21.77
CA GLY A 636 13.62 19.68 22.68
C GLY A 636 13.47 18.17 22.70
N ASN A 637 12.43 17.69 23.36
CA ASN A 637 12.00 16.30 23.40
C ASN A 637 10.45 16.19 23.39
N LYS A 638 9.78 17.14 22.78
CA LYS A 638 8.33 17.20 22.74
C LYS A 638 7.74 16.04 21.94
N GLY A 639 8.44 15.63 20.90
CA GLY A 639 8.04 14.55 20.01
C GLY A 639 8.33 13.14 20.52
N ASP A 640 9.19 13.00 21.54
CA ASP A 640 9.67 11.70 22.03
C ASP A 640 8.55 10.70 22.34
N GLY A 641 7.56 11.09 23.11
CA GLY A 641 6.42 10.22 23.49
C GLY A 641 5.63 9.77 22.26
N ILE A 642 5.21 10.72 21.40
CA ILE A 642 4.40 10.41 20.23
C ILE A 642 5.20 9.52 19.24
N ALA A 643 6.45 9.83 18.96
CA ALA A 643 7.27 9.04 18.04
C ALA A 643 7.41 7.57 18.49
N ARG A 644 7.57 7.34 19.80
CA ARG A 644 7.60 5.98 20.36
C ARG A 644 6.24 5.28 20.24
N GLU A 645 5.15 5.99 20.48
CA GLU A 645 3.81 5.42 20.34
C GLU A 645 3.49 5.08 18.86
N GLN A 646 3.98 5.89 17.91
CA GLN A 646 3.85 5.51 16.49
C GLN A 646 4.66 4.22 16.19
N LEU A 647 5.86 4.07 16.71
CA LEU A 647 6.60 2.81 16.58
C LEU A 647 5.87 1.64 17.26
N ASN A 648 5.33 1.84 18.47
CA ASN A 648 4.54 0.84 19.17
C ASN A 648 3.30 0.43 18.37
N TYR A 649 2.63 1.40 17.70
CA TYR A 649 1.50 1.13 16.80
C TYR A 649 1.92 0.18 15.68
N LEU A 650 3.01 0.45 14.99
CA LEU A 650 3.52 -0.39 13.90
C LEU A 650 3.89 -1.81 14.39
N LEU A 651 4.27 -1.95 15.65
CA LEU A 651 4.72 -3.22 16.23
C LEU A 651 3.65 -3.96 17.03
N GLY A 652 2.37 -3.53 16.97
CA GLY A 652 1.25 -4.29 17.51
C GLY A 652 0.29 -3.55 18.45
N THR A 653 0.63 -2.35 18.92
CA THR A 653 -0.32 -1.51 19.70
C THR A 653 -1.28 -0.79 18.75
N ASN A 654 -2.14 -1.57 18.05
CA ASN A 654 -3.07 -1.09 17.05
C ASN A 654 -4.38 -1.87 17.09
N GLY A 655 -5.41 -1.39 16.40
CA GLY A 655 -6.76 -1.95 16.45
C GLY A 655 -6.87 -3.40 15.98
N VAL A 656 -6.04 -3.81 15.04
CA VAL A 656 -6.04 -5.19 14.50
C VAL A 656 -5.11 -6.14 15.28
N GLY A 657 -4.21 -5.61 16.10
CA GLY A 657 -3.26 -6.40 16.89
C GLY A 657 -2.18 -7.09 16.06
N TYR A 658 -1.80 -6.54 14.90
CA TYR A 658 -0.70 -7.02 14.07
C TYR A 658 0.60 -6.25 14.38
N CYS A 659 1.71 -6.96 14.51
CA CYS A 659 3.01 -6.37 14.25
C CYS A 659 3.15 -6.27 12.72
N PHE A 660 3.06 -5.07 12.17
CA PHE A 660 3.09 -4.87 10.72
C PHE A 660 4.47 -5.07 10.07
N LEU A 661 5.49 -5.35 10.88
CA LEU A 661 6.82 -5.69 10.41
C LEU A 661 6.91 -7.20 10.18
N THR A 662 7.13 -7.64 8.95
CA THR A 662 7.20 -9.06 8.58
C THR A 662 8.23 -9.83 9.42
N CYS A 663 7.88 -11.02 9.86
CA CYS A 663 8.68 -11.94 10.69
C CYS A 663 8.97 -11.47 12.12
N TYR A 664 8.35 -10.39 12.60
CA TYR A 664 8.51 -9.89 13.96
C TYR A 664 7.18 -9.90 14.73
N GLY A 665 7.27 -10.01 16.08
CA GLY A 665 6.08 -10.20 16.90
C GLY A 665 5.55 -11.65 16.86
N THR A 666 4.34 -11.85 17.38
CA THR A 666 3.65 -13.16 17.39
C THR A 666 2.71 -13.29 16.19
N VAL A 667 2.11 -12.19 15.78
CA VAL A 667 1.23 -12.10 14.60
C VAL A 667 1.76 -10.97 13.73
N SER A 668 2.25 -11.33 12.55
CA SER A 668 2.82 -10.41 11.56
C SER A 668 2.41 -10.85 10.15
N PRO A 669 2.60 -10.03 9.12
CA PRO A 669 2.27 -10.41 7.75
C PRO A 669 3.04 -11.65 7.30
N GLU A 670 2.31 -12.73 6.96
CA GLU A 670 2.85 -13.98 6.44
C GLU A 670 2.70 -14.07 4.92
N SER A 671 1.74 -13.33 4.36
CA SER A 671 1.41 -13.32 2.93
C SER A 671 1.45 -11.89 2.35
N PRO A 672 2.58 -11.13 2.47
CA PRO A 672 2.66 -9.80 1.90
C PRO A 672 2.54 -9.84 0.37
N HIS A 673 1.91 -8.82 -0.22
CA HIS A 673 1.92 -8.66 -1.68
C HIS A 673 3.31 -8.20 -2.13
N HIS A 674 4.22 -9.17 -2.22
CA HIS A 674 5.62 -8.97 -2.56
C HIS A 674 6.14 -10.19 -3.33
N ARG A 675 6.55 -10.00 -4.58
CA ARG A 675 6.89 -11.08 -5.50
C ARG A 675 7.97 -12.04 -4.98
N PRO A 676 9.13 -11.58 -4.47
CA PRO A 676 10.10 -12.50 -3.90
C PRO A 676 9.58 -13.30 -2.70
N SER A 677 8.76 -12.68 -1.84
CA SER A 677 8.15 -13.39 -0.70
C SER A 677 7.22 -14.50 -1.16
N GLN A 678 6.37 -14.22 -2.14
CA GLN A 678 5.41 -15.19 -2.67
C GLN A 678 6.12 -16.29 -3.50
N ALA A 679 7.09 -15.93 -4.34
CA ALA A 679 7.89 -16.90 -5.09
C ALA A 679 8.63 -17.90 -4.19
N LYS A 680 9.03 -17.47 -2.97
CA LYS A 680 9.67 -18.33 -1.96
C LYS A 680 8.70 -18.95 -0.96
N GLY A 681 7.42 -18.57 -0.97
CA GLY A 681 6.40 -19.03 -0.03
C GLY A 681 6.65 -18.61 1.42
N LYS A 682 7.34 -17.48 1.63
CA LYS A 682 7.61 -16.90 2.95
C LYS A 682 7.98 -15.42 2.83
N PRO A 683 7.61 -14.58 3.84
CA PRO A 683 7.92 -13.16 3.80
C PRO A 683 9.42 -12.88 3.96
N VAL A 684 9.92 -11.86 3.26
CA VAL A 684 11.23 -11.26 3.54
C VAL A 684 11.18 -10.58 4.91
N PRO A 685 12.14 -10.82 5.83
CA PRO A 685 12.10 -10.24 7.16
C PRO A 685 12.31 -8.72 7.15
N GLY A 686 11.59 -8.00 8.02
CA GLY A 686 11.81 -6.58 8.27
C GLY A 686 11.14 -5.63 7.29
N MET A 687 10.16 -6.11 6.49
CA MET A 687 9.35 -5.27 5.62
C MET A 687 8.10 -4.78 6.34
N LEU A 688 7.81 -3.48 6.22
CA LEU A 688 6.60 -2.86 6.78
C LEU A 688 5.46 -2.97 5.78
N ALA A 689 4.39 -3.69 6.16
CA ALA A 689 3.16 -3.75 5.37
C ALA A 689 2.39 -2.42 5.40
N GLY A 690 1.59 -2.17 4.35
CA GLY A 690 0.84 -0.94 4.15
C GLY A 690 -0.09 -0.55 5.29
N GLY A 691 -0.71 -1.53 5.95
CA GLY A 691 -1.60 -1.32 7.08
C GLY A 691 -3.06 -1.09 6.68
N PRO A 692 -3.91 -0.68 7.64
CA PRO A 692 -5.33 -0.45 7.39
C PRO A 692 -5.56 0.58 6.27
N ASN A 693 -6.51 0.26 5.37
CA ASN A 693 -6.96 1.14 4.30
C ASN A 693 -8.49 1.18 4.25
N GLU A 694 -9.09 2.28 4.70
CA GLU A 694 -10.55 2.41 4.79
C GLU A 694 -11.24 2.56 3.42
N ASN A 695 -10.46 2.85 2.36
CA ASN A 695 -11.00 2.98 1.00
C ASN A 695 -11.19 1.62 0.30
N LEU A 696 -10.59 0.54 0.86
CA LEU A 696 -10.73 -0.84 0.35
C LEU A 696 -10.46 -0.93 -1.16
N GLU A 697 -9.29 -0.46 -1.62
CA GLU A 697 -8.99 -0.17 -3.04
C GLU A 697 -8.60 -1.43 -3.85
N ASP A 698 -8.71 -2.61 -3.28
CA ASP A 698 -8.59 -3.87 -4.00
C ASP A 698 -9.82 -4.78 -3.80
N PRO A 699 -10.06 -5.73 -4.72
CA PRO A 699 -11.24 -6.58 -4.66
C PRO A 699 -11.33 -7.46 -3.41
N TYR A 700 -10.17 -7.93 -2.89
CA TYR A 700 -10.13 -8.74 -1.67
C TYR A 700 -10.58 -7.92 -0.47
N ALA A 701 -9.99 -6.74 -0.27
CA ALA A 701 -10.35 -5.82 0.81
C ALA A 701 -11.82 -5.43 0.74
N ALA A 702 -12.32 -5.06 -0.44
CA ALA A 702 -13.72 -4.67 -0.66
C ALA A 702 -14.72 -5.78 -0.29
N ASN A 703 -14.37 -7.05 -0.55
CA ASN A 703 -15.24 -8.18 -0.21
C ASN A 703 -15.19 -8.57 1.28
N VAL A 704 -13.98 -8.58 1.85
CA VAL A 704 -13.77 -9.15 3.20
C VAL A 704 -14.02 -8.12 4.30
N LEU A 705 -13.77 -6.83 4.03
CA LEU A 705 -13.70 -5.77 5.05
C LEU A 705 -14.74 -4.67 4.89
N ALA A 706 -15.74 -4.84 4.01
CA ALA A 706 -16.76 -3.83 3.73
C ALA A 706 -17.48 -3.27 4.98
N GLU A 707 -17.57 -4.05 6.05
CA GLU A 707 -18.23 -3.68 7.32
C GLU A 707 -17.23 -3.32 8.43
N ALA A 708 -15.92 -3.33 8.13
CA ALA A 708 -14.89 -3.04 9.13
C ALA A 708 -14.81 -1.53 9.42
N ALA A 709 -14.49 -1.18 10.67
CA ALA A 709 -14.18 0.21 11.02
C ALA A 709 -12.83 0.64 10.41
N PRO A 710 -12.57 1.94 10.18
CA PRO A 710 -11.38 2.42 9.45
C PRO A 710 -10.05 1.80 9.88
N ALA A 711 -9.74 1.82 11.18
CA ALA A 711 -8.49 1.25 11.73
C ALA A 711 -8.47 -0.29 11.77
N LEU A 712 -9.55 -0.95 11.36
CA LEU A 712 -9.69 -2.41 11.31
C LEU A 712 -9.68 -2.95 9.86
N CYS A 713 -9.57 -2.07 8.86
CA CYS A 713 -9.53 -2.43 7.45
C CYS A 713 -8.17 -2.99 7.03
N TYR A 714 -7.80 -4.15 7.59
CA TYR A 714 -6.54 -4.85 7.27
C TYR A 714 -6.76 -6.36 7.17
N ALA A 715 -6.15 -6.99 6.19
CA ALA A 715 -6.10 -8.43 6.00
C ALA A 715 -4.71 -8.85 5.50
N ASP A 716 -4.18 -9.95 6.06
CA ASP A 716 -2.92 -10.54 5.62
C ASP A 716 -3.21 -11.53 4.46
N SER A 717 -3.15 -11.02 3.26
CA SER A 717 -3.31 -11.79 2.02
C SER A 717 -2.49 -11.14 0.90
N ASP A 718 -1.89 -11.95 0.05
CA ASP A 718 -1.19 -11.50 -1.15
C ASP A 718 -2.12 -10.85 -2.20
N GLN A 719 -3.41 -11.14 -2.14
CA GLN A 719 -4.43 -10.51 -2.98
C GLN A 719 -4.87 -9.13 -2.46
N ALA A 720 -4.66 -8.85 -1.16
CA ALA A 720 -5.02 -7.59 -0.52
C ALA A 720 -3.90 -6.54 -0.71
N PHE A 721 -3.55 -6.22 -1.96
CA PHE A 721 -2.40 -5.36 -2.25
C PHE A 721 -2.54 -3.95 -1.66
N SER A 722 -3.75 -3.41 -1.56
CA SER A 722 -3.97 -2.09 -0.97
C SER A 722 -3.78 -2.03 0.55
N LEU A 723 -3.61 -3.18 1.21
CA LEU A 723 -3.46 -3.36 2.66
C LEU A 723 -2.09 -3.96 3.01
N ASN A 724 -1.67 -4.97 2.26
CA ASN A 724 -0.60 -5.89 2.62
C ASN A 724 0.61 -5.83 1.68
N GLU A 725 0.68 -4.85 0.79
CA GLU A 725 1.89 -4.55 0.03
C GLU A 725 2.99 -4.03 0.95
N VAL A 726 4.24 -4.09 0.51
CA VAL A 726 5.43 -3.55 1.17
C VAL A 726 6.17 -2.65 0.19
N THR A 727 6.80 -1.57 0.68
CA THR A 727 7.58 -0.66 -0.17
C THR A 727 8.82 -0.13 0.54
N ILE A 728 9.81 0.30 -0.24
CA ILE A 728 11.02 0.94 0.29
C ILE A 728 10.70 2.23 1.06
N TYR A 729 9.73 3.01 0.56
CA TYR A 729 9.39 4.31 1.14
C TYR A 729 8.36 4.26 2.28
N TRP A 730 7.77 3.09 2.57
CA TRP A 730 7.06 2.83 3.83
C TRP A 730 8.03 2.37 4.90
N ASN A 731 9.05 1.63 4.49
CA ASN A 731 10.08 1.09 5.38
C ASN A 731 11.03 2.18 5.90
N SER A 732 11.40 3.14 5.04
CA SER A 732 12.40 4.17 5.38
C SER A 732 12.06 5.02 6.61
N PRO A 733 10.81 5.52 6.82
CA PRO A 733 10.47 6.24 8.03
C PRO A 733 10.39 5.31 9.27
N ALA A 734 10.10 4.01 9.11
CA ALA A 734 10.20 3.06 10.21
C ALA A 734 11.66 2.87 10.66
N VAL A 735 12.61 2.77 9.70
CA VAL A 735 14.05 2.76 9.99
C VAL A 735 14.47 4.02 10.75
N PHE A 736 13.92 5.18 10.38
CA PHE A 736 14.18 6.42 11.11
C PHE A 736 13.71 6.33 12.59
N LEU A 737 12.52 5.79 12.84
CA LEU A 737 11.99 5.62 14.20
C LEU A 737 12.81 4.60 15.01
N PHE A 738 13.23 3.50 14.39
CA PHE A 738 14.13 2.53 15.03
C PHE A 738 15.47 3.18 15.37
N ALA A 739 16.09 3.90 14.45
CA ALA A 739 17.35 4.60 14.70
C ALA A 739 17.24 5.59 15.88
N TYR A 740 16.08 6.25 16.00
CA TYR A 740 15.82 7.12 17.14
C TYR A 740 15.80 6.35 18.47
N VAL A 741 15.03 5.25 18.58
CA VAL A 741 14.93 4.49 19.84
C VAL A 741 16.24 3.81 20.19
N GLU A 742 17.00 3.29 19.22
CA GLU A 742 18.35 2.76 19.39
C GLU A 742 19.34 3.81 19.94
N SER A 743 19.20 5.06 19.51
CA SER A 743 20.04 6.17 20.02
C SER A 743 19.80 6.49 21.49
N LYS A 744 18.75 5.93 22.12
CA LYS A 744 18.34 6.15 23.52
C LYS A 744 18.67 4.98 24.44
N GLY A 745 18.99 3.79 23.90
CA GLY A 745 19.41 2.59 24.61
C GLY A 745 20.91 2.66 25.02
#